data_dbef2c0d0f83829d14743b3f9a7f2793
#
_entry.id   dbef2c0d0f83829d14743b3f9a7f2793
#
_cell.length_a   1.000
_cell.length_b   1.000
_cell.length_c   1.000
_cell.angle_alpha   90.00
_cell.angle_beta   90.00
_cell.angle_gamma   90.00
#
_symmetry.space_group_name_H-M   'P 1'
#
loop_
_entity.id
_entity.type
_entity.pdbx_description
1 polymer ?
#
loop_
_entity_poly.entity_id
_entity_poly.type
_entity_poly.pdbx_seq_one_letter_code
_entity_poly.pdbx_strand_id
1 'polypeptide(L)'
;MKKLVISTLFVMQVFFVFAQSPTGISGKVLDAKSQIPLQNVVATIQNTNLTQLTDADGKFSFEKVSAGNQLLQIRSVGFKDQLLTVEIITGKMIDLGVISLQEDQSFELQSSLVTITESDLSDDNSGSENTSSLLQASRDVFQQSAAFNWGQARFRIRGLDSEYSNTMINGVSMNKAVDGRPQWSNWGGLNDATRNQEFTIGSGPSDYTFGGILGTQEINTRASIFRPGSRISASGTNTNYTGRLMGTIVSGMDKYGWAYVISAGRRWATEGYFDGTNYAANSFFASVEKKINDNHSLNFTSIYAQNSRAKNSPTSDEVASLKGDKYNSYWGWQDGEKRNSRVKNVEEPIFMLSHYWKINAKNKLNTNVTYQFGEIGNSRIDFQQANSPDPTYYRNLPSYWTSIYAADQGENPGAFTPDYANGAIARANFIANPQMDWNAMYRANSTAIVDANGNEIGRTPSESKYVLYEDRTDDKTFTANTILNSQINDNIVLNAGATYRKSKSANFQVLLDLLGGTHFNDIDTFGATTDQQQSDLNNPGKQVLENDKYGYNYNMFADVIDAFTQFKFTYKKVDFYLSQSFTSSTYQREGLYKNGYYPTNSFGKSDKTTFENFGFKGGLTYKITGKHFLNFNAVHMTKAPSLRNTYPNARLNNNIVNGIESEIISSADASYVFRGPKIKAKVTAYFSKIKNATETSFYYADGIFGNDDATDTNDSNAFVSETVTDISKKNIGAELGFEYQITSTIKLTTAAAYGQYTYDNNPTVLITNDARATLDNTNPVTDFGTATMKNYRQAGMPQQAYSFGVEYRDPNFWNIGANINYLADNYLDISPIMRTSNFFINPATGFNFPEATIERGRELLKQEKFDPISLLNIIGGKSWRIDGKTLGFFASINNILDVSYKTGGFEQARNANFRQLNQDASSATPAIPATITSAAVPANYPAFAPKYFYGYGRTYFVNLYLNF
;
A
#
# COMPACT_ATOMS: atom_id res chain seq x y z
N MET A 1 -67.20 23.15 55.44
CA MET A 1 -66.09 22.38 55.94
C MET A 1 -65.69 21.16 55.06
N LYS A 2 -66.59 20.38 54.46
CA LYS A 2 -66.21 19.24 53.56
C LYS A 2 -65.43 19.63 52.29
N LYS A 3 -65.68 20.80 51.69
CA LYS A 3 -64.95 21.27 50.50
C LYS A 3 -63.56 21.83 50.80
N LEU A 4 -63.32 22.30 52.04
CA LEU A 4 -62.01 22.81 52.48
C LEU A 4 -61.09 21.67 52.79
N VAL A 5 -61.54 20.56 53.36
CA VAL A 5 -60.78 19.38 53.67
C VAL A 5 -60.32 18.62 52.41
N ILE A 6 -61.18 18.55 51.37
CA ILE A 6 -60.82 17.95 50.07
C ILE A 6 -59.77 18.76 49.32
N SER A 7 -59.85 20.14 49.36
CA SER A 7 -58.82 20.98 48.78
C SER A 7 -57.52 20.93 49.49
N THR A 8 -57.52 20.75 50.83
CA THR A 8 -56.30 20.64 51.62
C THR A 8 -55.63 19.26 51.40
N LEU A 9 -56.41 18.21 51.18
CA LEU A 9 -55.91 16.87 50.82
C LEU A 9 -55.32 16.81 49.38
N PHE A 10 -55.86 17.57 48.45
CA PHE A 10 -55.34 17.67 47.08
C PHE A 10 -54.06 18.56 47.01
N VAL A 11 -53.92 19.57 47.86
CA VAL A 11 -52.71 20.37 47.97
C VAL A 11 -51.59 19.61 48.69
N MET A 12 -51.94 18.72 49.62
CA MET A 12 -50.94 17.85 50.28
C MET A 12 -50.42 16.73 49.37
N GLN A 13 -51.12 16.31 48.32
CA GLN A 13 -50.60 15.31 47.35
C GLN A 13 -49.63 15.93 46.35
N VAL A 14 -49.53 17.22 46.20
CA VAL A 14 -48.63 17.91 45.24
C VAL A 14 -47.20 18.07 45.86
N PHE A 15 -46.98 17.81 47.13
CA PHE A 15 -45.66 17.96 47.77
C PHE A 15 -44.87 16.68 47.97
N PHE A 16 -45.32 15.50 47.45
CA PHE A 16 -44.52 14.30 47.40
C PHE A 16 -43.99 14.03 45.95
N VAL A 17 -43.46 15.07 45.30
CA VAL A 17 -42.47 14.83 44.29
C VAL A 17 -41.16 14.49 45.00
N PHE A 18 -40.96 13.25 45.35
CA PHE A 18 -39.63 12.77 45.67
C PHE A 18 -38.77 13.07 44.47
N ALA A 19 -37.87 14.01 44.56
CA ALA A 19 -36.73 14.09 43.68
C ALA A 19 -36.00 12.76 43.78
N GLN A 20 -36.32 11.80 42.91
CA GLN A 20 -35.54 10.59 42.80
C GLN A 20 -34.14 11.05 42.40
N SER A 21 -33.19 10.85 43.27
CA SER A 21 -31.78 11.08 42.92
C SER A 21 -31.48 10.37 41.60
N PRO A 22 -30.87 11.02 40.65
CA PRO A 22 -30.61 10.39 39.37
C PRO A 22 -29.75 9.16 39.56
N THR A 23 -30.12 8.04 38.92
CA THR A 23 -29.32 6.83 38.85
C THR A 23 -28.29 7.04 37.76
N GLY A 24 -27.01 7.15 38.06
CA GLY A 24 -26.02 7.52 37.05
C GLY A 24 -24.58 7.25 37.45
N ILE A 25 -23.70 7.67 36.57
CA ILE A 25 -22.24 7.58 36.72
C ILE A 25 -21.62 8.92 36.33
N SER A 26 -20.64 9.37 37.13
CA SER A 26 -19.79 10.51 36.79
C SER A 26 -18.33 10.13 36.95
N GLY A 27 -17.44 10.88 36.31
CA GLY A 27 -16.01 10.70 36.47
C GLY A 27 -15.23 11.78 35.77
N LYS A 28 -13.92 11.79 35.99
CA LYS A 28 -12.99 12.71 35.35
C LYS A 28 -11.88 11.94 34.64
N VAL A 29 -11.62 12.27 33.36
CA VAL A 29 -10.59 11.62 32.56
C VAL A 29 -9.35 12.51 32.46
N LEU A 30 -8.21 11.97 32.86
CA LEU A 30 -6.91 12.63 32.75
C LEU A 30 -5.97 11.81 31.87
N ASP A 31 -5.00 12.46 31.29
CA ASP A 31 -3.81 11.81 30.74
C ASP A 31 -2.98 11.24 31.92
N ALA A 32 -2.71 9.95 31.87
CA ALA A 32 -1.95 9.26 32.93
C ALA A 32 -0.57 9.88 33.16
N LYS A 33 0.02 10.47 32.16
CA LYS A 33 1.38 10.96 32.08
C LYS A 33 1.49 12.43 32.47
N SER A 34 0.72 13.29 31.83
CA SER A 34 0.73 14.74 32.09
C SER A 34 -0.21 15.16 33.20
N GLN A 35 -1.15 14.29 33.61
CA GLN A 35 -2.23 14.59 34.58
C GLN A 35 -3.14 15.76 34.15
N ILE A 36 -3.09 16.12 32.86
CA ILE A 36 -3.94 17.16 32.27
C ILE A 36 -5.31 16.56 31.94
N PRO A 37 -6.42 17.30 32.19
CA PRO A 37 -7.75 16.87 31.77
C PRO A 37 -7.82 16.60 30.25
N LEU A 38 -8.49 15.52 29.89
CA LEU A 38 -8.71 15.16 28.48
C LEU A 38 -10.12 15.56 28.07
N GLN A 39 -10.21 16.57 27.24
CA GLN A 39 -11.46 17.02 26.62
C GLN A 39 -11.82 16.13 25.42
N ASN A 40 -13.12 16.02 25.10
CA ASN A 40 -13.65 15.26 23.98
C ASN A 40 -13.33 13.75 24.02
N VAL A 41 -13.07 13.20 25.19
CA VAL A 41 -12.97 11.75 25.38
C VAL A 41 -14.35 11.15 25.30
N VAL A 42 -14.51 10.11 24.50
CA VAL A 42 -15.77 9.39 24.35
C VAL A 42 -15.94 8.40 25.50
N ALA A 43 -16.91 8.63 26.37
CA ALA A 43 -17.38 7.71 27.38
C ALA A 43 -18.64 7.02 26.87
N THR A 44 -18.70 5.70 26.83
CA THR A 44 -19.85 4.93 26.31
C THR A 44 -20.20 3.81 27.30
N ILE A 45 -21.46 3.72 27.67
CA ILE A 45 -21.96 2.54 28.39
C ILE A 45 -22.32 1.48 27.36
N GLN A 46 -21.59 0.39 27.37
CA GLN A 46 -21.73 -0.70 26.39
C GLN A 46 -23.14 -1.30 26.41
N ASN A 47 -23.65 -1.62 25.24
CA ASN A 47 -25.02 -2.12 25.02
C ASN A 47 -26.15 -1.12 25.30
N THR A 48 -25.82 0.15 25.38
CA THR A 48 -26.77 1.26 25.46
C THR A 48 -26.43 2.30 24.40
N ASN A 49 -27.35 3.22 24.15
CA ASN A 49 -27.09 4.41 23.32
C ASN A 49 -26.49 5.56 24.12
N LEU A 50 -26.09 5.30 25.37
CA LEU A 50 -25.54 6.32 26.25
C LEU A 50 -24.06 6.55 25.91
N THR A 51 -23.79 7.66 25.28
CA THR A 51 -22.45 8.16 24.96
C THR A 51 -22.35 9.62 25.34
N GLN A 52 -21.28 9.98 26.04
CA GLN A 52 -20.97 11.34 26.46
C GLN A 52 -19.54 11.69 26.07
N LEU A 53 -19.31 12.97 25.82
CA LEU A 53 -17.97 13.53 25.65
C LEU A 53 -17.56 14.25 26.92
N THR A 54 -16.28 14.10 27.29
CA THR A 54 -15.74 14.89 28.41
C THR A 54 -15.67 16.38 28.04
N ASP A 55 -15.95 17.22 29.04
CA ASP A 55 -15.81 18.68 28.95
C ASP A 55 -14.33 19.14 29.01
N ALA A 56 -14.12 20.47 29.06
CA ALA A 56 -12.78 21.06 29.14
C ALA A 56 -11.99 20.64 30.41
N ASP A 57 -12.70 20.31 31.50
CA ASP A 57 -12.12 19.82 32.75
C ASP A 57 -11.93 18.30 32.74
N GLY A 58 -12.24 17.62 31.63
CA GLY A 58 -12.20 16.18 31.48
C GLY A 58 -13.34 15.45 32.17
N LYS A 59 -14.43 16.12 32.57
CA LYS A 59 -15.55 15.51 33.30
C LYS A 59 -16.59 14.98 32.33
N PHE A 60 -17.22 13.86 32.70
CA PHE A 60 -18.40 13.30 32.06
C PHE A 60 -19.44 12.88 33.10
N SER A 61 -20.69 12.87 32.69
CA SER A 61 -21.80 12.43 33.54
C SER A 61 -22.89 11.77 32.71
N PHE A 62 -23.34 10.60 33.13
CA PHE A 62 -24.51 9.92 32.61
C PHE A 62 -25.62 9.95 33.63
N GLU A 63 -26.77 10.45 33.26
CA GLU A 63 -28.00 10.37 34.04
C GLU A 63 -28.89 9.26 33.48
N LYS A 64 -29.70 8.62 34.31
CA LYS A 64 -30.64 7.55 33.92
C LYS A 64 -29.97 6.28 33.35
N VAL A 65 -28.90 5.83 33.97
CA VAL A 65 -28.26 4.55 33.66
C VAL A 65 -29.03 3.40 34.33
N SER A 66 -29.23 2.31 33.58
CA SER A 66 -29.91 1.11 34.15
C SER A 66 -29.12 0.52 35.29
N ALA A 67 -29.79 0.17 36.42
CA ALA A 67 -29.16 -0.49 37.57
C ALA A 67 -28.56 -1.86 37.21
N GLY A 68 -27.55 -2.27 37.96
CA GLY A 68 -26.79 -3.52 37.77
C GLY A 68 -25.38 -3.29 37.24
N ASN A 69 -24.67 -4.36 36.90
CA ASN A 69 -23.31 -4.28 36.39
C ASN A 69 -23.32 -3.75 34.94
N GLN A 70 -22.72 -2.59 34.76
CA GLN A 70 -22.54 -1.95 33.45
C GLN A 70 -21.07 -1.95 33.05
N LEU A 71 -20.79 -1.98 31.75
CA LEU A 71 -19.45 -1.87 31.22
C LEU A 71 -19.28 -0.47 30.59
N LEU A 72 -18.47 0.36 31.24
CA LEU A 72 -18.12 1.69 30.75
C LEU A 72 -16.85 1.62 29.93
N GLN A 73 -16.91 2.04 28.68
CA GLN A 73 -15.76 2.20 27.78
C GLN A 73 -15.39 3.68 27.70
N ILE A 74 -14.11 3.96 27.92
CA ILE A 74 -13.52 5.30 27.78
C ILE A 74 -12.54 5.26 26.61
N ARG A 75 -12.76 6.10 25.60
CA ARG A 75 -11.99 6.18 24.36
C ARG A 75 -11.51 7.60 24.08
N SER A 76 -10.23 7.72 23.76
CA SER A 76 -9.65 8.95 23.25
C SER A 76 -8.64 8.62 22.17
N VAL A 77 -8.56 9.46 21.15
CA VAL A 77 -7.59 9.30 20.08
C VAL A 77 -6.17 9.46 20.62
N GLY A 78 -5.26 8.58 20.24
CA GLY A 78 -3.88 8.55 20.72
C GLY A 78 -3.71 7.94 22.11
N PHE A 79 -4.78 7.42 22.72
CA PHE A 79 -4.77 6.77 24.02
C PHE A 79 -5.31 5.34 23.94
N LYS A 80 -4.85 4.48 24.86
CA LYS A 80 -5.36 3.12 24.99
C LYS A 80 -6.76 3.14 25.58
N ASP A 81 -7.69 2.39 24.99
CA ASP A 81 -9.06 2.27 25.49
C ASP A 81 -9.09 1.65 26.89
N GLN A 82 -9.88 2.21 27.77
CA GLN A 82 -10.18 1.59 29.07
C GLN A 82 -11.60 1.04 29.13
N LEU A 83 -11.74 -0.14 29.73
CA LEU A 83 -13.01 -0.79 30.03
C LEU A 83 -13.13 -0.97 31.54
N LEU A 84 -14.17 -0.38 32.11
CA LEU A 84 -14.44 -0.40 33.53
C LEU A 84 -15.77 -1.11 33.81
N THR A 85 -15.81 -2.08 34.71
CA THR A 85 -17.06 -2.64 35.18
C THR A 85 -17.54 -1.79 36.38
N VAL A 86 -18.73 -1.24 36.27
CA VAL A 86 -19.35 -0.36 37.24
C VAL A 86 -20.68 -0.96 37.72
N GLU A 87 -20.85 -1.15 39.02
CA GLU A 87 -22.12 -1.56 39.58
C GLU A 87 -22.99 -0.32 39.82
N ILE A 88 -24.10 -0.24 39.13
CA ILE A 88 -25.04 0.89 39.21
C ILE A 88 -26.11 0.58 40.23
N ILE A 89 -26.28 1.44 41.22
CA ILE A 89 -27.27 1.33 42.31
C ILE A 89 -28.43 2.30 42.00
N THR A 90 -29.65 1.80 42.01
CA THR A 90 -30.83 2.61 41.79
C THR A 90 -30.92 3.82 42.74
N GLY A 91 -31.18 5.01 42.19
CA GLY A 91 -31.33 6.23 42.96
C GLY A 91 -29.99 6.80 43.49
N LYS A 92 -28.84 6.37 42.95
CA LYS A 92 -27.50 6.87 43.36
C LYS A 92 -26.67 7.27 42.12
N MET A 93 -26.02 8.42 42.22
CA MET A 93 -24.97 8.83 41.29
C MET A 93 -23.63 8.25 41.78
N ILE A 94 -22.97 7.44 40.98
CA ILE A 94 -21.68 6.84 41.29
C ILE A 94 -20.58 7.69 40.72
N ASP A 95 -19.72 8.26 41.55
CA ASP A 95 -18.52 8.95 41.14
C ASP A 95 -17.35 7.96 41.01
N LEU A 96 -16.79 7.81 39.83
CA LEU A 96 -15.64 6.94 39.54
C LEU A 96 -14.30 7.60 39.84
N GLY A 97 -14.34 8.89 40.28
CA GLY A 97 -13.12 9.64 40.52
C GLY A 97 -12.32 9.90 39.24
N VAL A 98 -11.01 9.77 39.34
CA VAL A 98 -10.08 10.01 38.23
C VAL A 98 -9.81 8.72 37.45
N ILE A 99 -10.08 8.77 36.13
CA ILE A 99 -9.75 7.73 35.18
C ILE A 99 -8.55 8.22 34.37
N SER A 100 -7.40 7.57 34.49
CA SER A 100 -6.17 7.95 33.81
C SER A 100 -5.99 7.15 32.51
N LEU A 101 -6.00 7.80 31.35
CA LEU A 101 -5.73 7.18 30.06
C LEU A 101 -4.23 7.23 29.73
N GLN A 102 -3.70 6.12 29.26
CA GLN A 102 -2.31 6.01 28.81
C GLN A 102 -2.19 6.29 27.32
N GLU A 103 -1.19 7.09 26.91
CA GLU A 103 -0.86 7.28 25.50
C GLU A 103 -0.56 5.93 24.81
N ASP A 104 -1.05 5.80 23.59
CA ASP A 104 -0.74 4.64 22.76
C ASP A 104 0.57 4.87 22.00
N GLN A 105 1.65 4.32 22.56
CA GLN A 105 3.00 4.45 22.00
C GLN A 105 3.21 3.59 20.74
N SER A 106 2.32 2.65 20.45
CA SER A 106 2.44 1.81 19.26
C SER A 106 2.36 2.63 17.98
N PHE A 107 1.66 3.75 18.00
CA PHE A 107 1.57 4.68 16.86
C PHE A 107 2.92 5.26 16.44
N GLU A 108 3.82 5.56 17.38
CA GLU A 108 5.15 6.12 17.06
C GLU A 108 6.04 5.12 16.33
N LEU A 109 5.95 3.84 16.69
CA LEU A 109 6.68 2.79 16.01
C LEU A 109 6.20 2.61 14.57
N GLN A 110 4.90 2.66 14.36
CA GLN A 110 4.27 2.52 13.04
C GLN A 110 4.64 3.63 12.08
N SER A 111 4.63 4.85 12.57
CA SER A 111 4.94 6.03 11.77
C SER A 111 6.42 6.14 11.44
N SER A 112 7.29 5.29 11.98
CA SER A 112 8.69 5.21 11.58
C SER A 112 8.90 4.48 10.26
N LEU A 113 7.94 3.66 9.83
CA LEU A 113 8.02 2.92 8.58
C LEU A 113 7.58 3.81 7.42
N VAL A 114 8.42 3.91 6.41
CA VAL A 114 8.06 4.52 5.13
C VAL A 114 7.30 3.50 4.32
N THR A 115 6.09 3.84 3.93
CA THR A 115 5.27 2.99 3.06
C THR A 115 5.83 3.01 1.64
N ILE A 116 6.09 1.85 1.08
CA ILE A 116 6.53 1.67 -0.30
C ILE A 116 5.32 1.24 -1.11
N THR A 117 5.05 1.96 -2.19
CA THR A 117 3.92 1.66 -3.09
C THR A 117 4.32 0.64 -4.16
N GLU A 118 3.35 0.09 -4.83
CA GLU A 118 3.49 -0.92 -5.89
C GLU A 118 4.39 -0.48 -7.03
N SER A 119 4.22 0.74 -7.50
CA SER A 119 5.09 1.33 -8.51
C SER A 119 6.55 1.46 -8.07
N ASP A 120 6.85 1.20 -6.80
CA ASP A 120 8.19 1.33 -6.25
C ASP A 120 9.02 0.05 -6.31
N LEU A 121 8.39 -1.10 -6.42
CA LEU A 121 9.06 -2.40 -6.31
C LEU A 121 9.31 -3.07 -7.66
N SER A 122 8.56 -2.73 -8.70
CA SER A 122 8.77 -3.31 -10.03
C SER A 122 8.80 -2.25 -11.10
N ASP A 123 9.54 -2.52 -12.15
CA ASP A 123 9.58 -1.68 -13.32
C ASP A 123 8.28 -1.73 -14.12
N ASP A 124 7.52 -2.79 -13.98
CA ASP A 124 6.38 -3.02 -14.83
C ASP A 124 5.11 -3.57 -14.17
N ASN A 125 5.18 -4.17 -12.99
CA ASN A 125 3.96 -4.71 -12.40
C ASN A 125 4.10 -5.09 -10.96
N SER A 126 3.17 -4.76 -10.22
CA SER A 126 2.88 -5.16 -8.86
C SER A 126 3.41 -4.19 -7.82
N GLY A 127 2.51 -3.66 -7.14
CA GLY A 127 2.74 -2.78 -6.13
C GLY A 127 2.59 -3.32 -4.76
N SER A 128 3.23 -2.68 -3.83
CA SER A 128 3.06 -3.11 -2.48
C SER A 128 3.11 -1.95 -1.51
N GLU A 129 2.20 -2.00 -0.57
CA GLU A 129 2.17 -1.13 0.58
C GLU A 129 2.42 -1.94 1.83
N ASN A 130 3.22 -1.41 2.73
CA ASN A 130 3.37 -2.00 4.04
C ASN A 130 2.16 -1.63 4.90
N THR A 131 1.14 -2.51 4.91
CA THR A 131 -0.09 -2.32 5.69
C THR A 131 0.05 -2.75 7.15
N SER A 132 1.16 -3.35 7.54
CA SER A 132 1.37 -3.80 8.91
C SER A 132 1.34 -2.66 9.93
N SER A 133 1.83 -1.48 9.55
CA SER A 133 1.77 -0.29 10.40
C SER A 133 0.34 0.23 10.60
N LEU A 134 -0.55 0.03 9.63
CA LEU A 134 -1.95 0.42 9.72
C LEU A 134 -2.73 -0.49 10.66
N LEU A 135 -2.42 -1.78 10.68
CA LEU A 135 -3.08 -2.75 11.56
C LEU A 135 -2.95 -2.40 13.04
N GLN A 136 -1.80 -1.89 13.44
CA GLN A 136 -1.54 -1.55 14.83
C GLN A 136 -2.26 -0.28 15.30
N ALA A 137 -2.58 0.66 14.41
CA ALA A 137 -3.35 1.85 14.74
C ALA A 137 -4.83 1.56 15.00
N SER A 138 -5.32 0.40 14.57
CA SER A 138 -6.69 -0.03 14.82
C SER A 138 -6.95 -0.33 16.28
N ARG A 139 -8.18 -0.06 16.73
CA ARG A 139 -8.66 -0.43 18.08
C ARG A 139 -9.20 -1.85 18.16
N ASP A 140 -9.16 -2.57 17.09
CA ASP A 140 -9.51 -3.99 17.06
C ASP A 140 -8.44 -4.81 17.74
N VAL A 141 -8.87 -5.74 18.63
CA VAL A 141 -7.94 -6.52 19.44
C VAL A 141 -7.02 -7.41 18.60
N PHE A 142 -7.48 -7.93 17.47
CA PHE A 142 -6.64 -8.68 16.55
C PHE A 142 -5.60 -7.75 15.91
N GLN A 143 -6.04 -6.65 15.33
CA GLN A 143 -5.16 -5.72 14.63
C GLN A 143 -4.13 -5.07 15.56
N GLN A 144 -4.51 -4.74 16.79
CA GLN A 144 -3.56 -4.23 17.80
C GLN A 144 -2.51 -5.26 18.22
N SER A 145 -2.88 -6.54 18.22
CA SER A 145 -1.97 -7.63 18.64
C SER A 145 -1.16 -8.18 17.46
N ALA A 146 -1.58 -7.93 16.21
CA ALA A 146 -0.89 -8.35 15.00
C ALA A 146 0.30 -7.42 14.69
N ALA A 147 1.40 -7.59 15.41
CA ALA A 147 2.60 -6.75 15.29
C ALA A 147 3.56 -7.29 14.20
N PHE A 148 3.05 -7.54 12.98
CA PHE A 148 3.85 -8.06 11.89
C PHE A 148 4.59 -6.93 11.17
N ASN A 149 5.92 -6.98 11.17
CA ASN A 149 6.75 -6.14 10.32
C ASN A 149 7.29 -7.00 9.17
N TRP A 150 6.85 -6.71 7.94
CA TRP A 150 7.17 -7.53 6.77
C TRP A 150 8.38 -7.01 5.97
N GLY A 151 8.91 -5.84 6.30
CA GLY A 151 9.99 -5.22 5.54
C GLY A 151 9.47 -4.32 4.41
N GLN A 152 10.16 -4.28 3.28
CA GLN A 152 9.77 -3.44 2.15
C GLN A 152 8.67 -4.05 1.28
N ALA A 153 8.53 -5.37 1.31
CA ALA A 153 7.54 -6.03 0.48
C ALA A 153 6.13 -5.83 1.00
N ARG A 154 5.21 -5.94 0.08
CA ARG A 154 3.77 -5.86 0.23
C ARG A 154 3.23 -6.83 1.28
N PHE A 155 2.47 -6.30 2.23
CA PHE A 155 1.64 -7.11 3.11
C PHE A 155 0.17 -6.93 2.76
N ARG A 156 -0.47 -7.96 2.21
CA ARG A 156 -1.89 -7.98 1.88
C ARG A 156 -2.71 -8.43 3.08
N ILE A 157 -3.76 -7.70 3.43
CA ILE A 157 -4.71 -8.11 4.48
C ILE A 157 -5.70 -9.10 3.88
N ARG A 158 -5.85 -10.28 4.48
CA ARG A 158 -6.79 -11.31 4.01
C ARG A 158 -6.61 -11.68 2.52
N GLY A 159 -5.40 -11.57 2.01
CA GLY A 159 -5.11 -11.80 0.61
C GLY A 159 -5.49 -10.66 -0.35
N LEU A 160 -5.98 -9.55 0.15
CA LEU A 160 -6.50 -8.45 -0.64
C LEU A 160 -5.57 -7.24 -0.58
N ASP A 161 -5.60 -6.48 -1.66
CA ASP A 161 -4.83 -5.25 -1.81
C ASP A 161 -5.52 -4.03 -1.20
N SER A 162 -4.76 -2.95 -0.98
CA SER A 162 -5.28 -1.68 -0.46
C SER A 162 -6.32 -1.01 -1.36
N GLU A 163 -6.40 -1.35 -2.64
CA GLU A 163 -7.48 -0.91 -3.54
C GLU A 163 -8.88 -1.39 -3.12
N TYR A 164 -8.96 -2.43 -2.28
CA TYR A 164 -10.20 -2.94 -1.68
C TYR A 164 -10.52 -2.33 -0.31
N SER A 165 -9.72 -1.37 0.14
CA SER A 165 -9.98 -0.49 1.28
C SER A 165 -10.19 0.95 0.81
N ASN A 166 -10.77 1.81 1.66
CA ASN A 166 -10.89 3.23 1.37
C ASN A 166 -10.19 4.04 2.47
N THR A 167 -9.16 4.80 2.09
CA THR A 167 -8.48 5.75 2.97
C THR A 167 -9.03 7.14 2.74
N MET A 168 -9.47 7.77 3.81
CA MET A 168 -10.13 9.07 3.74
C MET A 168 -9.45 10.08 4.65
N ILE A 169 -9.50 11.34 4.26
CA ILE A 169 -9.13 12.50 5.09
C ILE A 169 -10.35 13.42 5.17
N ASN A 170 -10.86 13.67 6.38
CA ASN A 170 -12.07 14.46 6.64
C ASN A 170 -13.28 14.00 5.81
N GLY A 171 -13.42 12.71 5.54
CA GLY A 171 -14.50 12.15 4.73
C GLY A 171 -14.28 12.20 3.22
N VAL A 172 -13.12 12.63 2.73
CA VAL A 172 -12.76 12.64 1.30
C VAL A 172 -11.82 11.47 1.00
N SER A 173 -12.18 10.61 0.05
CA SER A 173 -11.36 9.48 -0.36
C SER A 173 -10.06 9.92 -1.05
N MET A 174 -8.94 9.36 -0.60
CA MET A 174 -7.59 9.59 -1.13
C MET A 174 -7.13 8.51 -2.12
N ASN A 175 -7.94 7.49 -2.39
CA ASN A 175 -7.61 6.46 -3.37
C ASN A 175 -7.61 7.06 -4.78
N LYS A 176 -6.53 6.84 -5.55
CA LYS A 176 -6.36 7.37 -6.92
C LYS A 176 -7.17 6.56 -7.93
N ALA A 177 -7.65 7.21 -8.99
CA ALA A 177 -8.37 6.52 -10.07
C ALA A 177 -7.45 5.65 -10.94
N VAL A 178 -6.16 5.94 -10.97
CA VAL A 178 -5.18 5.24 -11.82
C VAL A 178 -5.02 3.78 -11.41
N ASP A 179 -5.01 3.48 -10.10
CA ASP A 179 -4.74 2.14 -9.56
C ASP A 179 -5.66 1.74 -8.39
N GLY A 180 -6.58 2.62 -7.98
CA GLY A 180 -7.50 2.37 -6.86
C GLY A 180 -6.87 2.52 -5.46
N ARG A 181 -5.62 2.97 -5.33
CA ARG A 181 -4.85 2.98 -4.08
C ARG A 181 -4.57 4.40 -3.59
N PRO A 182 -4.42 4.61 -2.28
CA PRO A 182 -3.96 5.89 -1.76
C PRO A 182 -2.43 6.04 -1.94
N GLN A 183 -1.97 7.24 -2.26
CA GLN A 183 -0.56 7.58 -2.26
C GLN A 183 -0.14 8.02 -0.84
N TRP A 184 0.26 7.06 -0.01
CA TRP A 184 0.58 7.27 1.41
C TRP A 184 1.70 8.30 1.67
N SER A 185 2.64 8.46 0.72
CA SER A 185 3.72 9.43 0.82
C SER A 185 3.21 10.88 0.85
N ASN A 186 2.00 11.16 0.35
CA ASN A 186 1.42 12.50 0.34
C ASN A 186 1.17 13.09 1.73
N TRP A 187 1.13 12.26 2.77
CA TRP A 187 1.08 12.68 4.18
C TRP A 187 2.15 11.97 5.04
N GLY A 188 3.14 11.42 4.37
CA GLY A 188 4.26 10.74 5.03
C GLY A 188 5.04 11.67 5.96
N GLY A 189 5.35 11.19 7.17
CA GLY A 189 6.11 11.95 8.17
C GLY A 189 5.30 12.93 9.02
N LEU A 190 4.00 13.06 8.80
CA LEU A 190 3.08 13.91 9.54
C LEU A 190 2.34 13.15 10.66
N ASN A 191 3.07 12.39 11.45
CA ASN A 191 2.54 11.45 12.43
C ASN A 191 1.58 12.08 13.44
N ASP A 192 1.90 13.27 13.94
CA ASP A 192 1.05 13.97 14.91
C ASP A 192 -0.24 14.49 14.27
N ALA A 193 -0.17 14.92 13.01
CA ALA A 193 -1.32 15.41 12.24
C ALA A 193 -2.27 14.28 11.81
N THR A 194 -1.75 13.10 11.51
CA THR A 194 -2.52 11.94 11.05
C THR A 194 -2.91 10.97 12.18
N ARG A 195 -2.68 11.34 13.42
CA ARG A 195 -2.94 10.50 14.61
C ARG A 195 -4.42 10.23 14.87
N ASN A 196 -5.29 11.16 14.50
CA ASN A 196 -6.72 11.07 14.73
C ASN A 196 -7.39 10.18 13.67
N GLN A 197 -7.32 8.87 13.87
CA GLN A 197 -7.80 7.88 12.90
C GLN A 197 -8.95 7.06 13.46
N GLU A 198 -9.88 6.74 12.58
CA GLU A 198 -10.98 5.82 12.83
C GLU A 198 -10.97 4.71 11.78
N PHE A 199 -11.05 3.47 12.22
CA PHE A 199 -11.03 2.30 11.34
C PHE A 199 -12.36 1.57 11.40
N THR A 200 -12.85 1.16 10.25
CA THR A 200 -13.82 0.07 10.12
C THR A 200 -13.11 -1.15 9.52
N ILE A 201 -13.54 -2.34 9.88
CA ILE A 201 -12.86 -3.58 9.51
C ILE A 201 -13.80 -4.43 8.66
N GLY A 202 -13.27 -5.02 7.61
CA GLY A 202 -14.05 -5.85 6.71
C GLY A 202 -15.20 -5.05 6.10
N SER A 203 -16.36 -5.67 5.99
CA SER A 203 -17.56 -5.02 5.45
C SER A 203 -18.36 -4.22 6.48
N GLY A 204 -17.78 -3.89 7.65
CA GLY A 204 -18.45 -3.13 8.70
C GLY A 204 -18.96 -1.74 8.25
N PRO A 205 -19.90 -1.13 9.02
CA PRO A 205 -20.49 0.15 8.67
C PRO A 205 -19.50 1.31 8.85
N SER A 206 -19.44 2.23 7.90
CA SER A 206 -18.72 3.50 8.02
C SER A 206 -19.70 4.67 8.04
N ASP A 207 -19.39 5.70 8.82
CA ASP A 207 -20.21 6.93 8.87
C ASP A 207 -19.91 7.89 7.71
N TYR A 208 -18.87 7.60 6.91
CA TYR A 208 -18.33 8.51 5.90
C TYR A 208 -18.50 8.02 4.47
N THR A 209 -18.64 6.71 4.25
CA THR A 209 -18.67 6.11 2.92
C THR A 209 -19.30 4.72 2.97
N PHE A 210 -19.67 4.19 1.80
CA PHE A 210 -20.02 2.76 1.68
C PHE A 210 -18.83 1.87 2.08
N GLY A 211 -17.59 2.24 1.68
CA GLY A 211 -16.35 1.53 1.99
C GLY A 211 -16.11 0.27 1.17
N GLY A 212 -14.89 -0.25 1.27
CA GLY A 212 -14.47 -1.49 0.62
C GLY A 212 -14.63 -2.73 1.52
N ILE A 213 -14.26 -3.91 0.99
CA ILE A 213 -14.31 -5.19 1.73
C ILE A 213 -13.21 -5.35 2.76
N LEU A 214 -12.16 -4.50 2.72
CA LEU A 214 -11.14 -4.40 3.77
C LEU A 214 -11.46 -3.32 4.82
N GLY A 215 -12.55 -2.59 4.63
CA GLY A 215 -12.98 -1.51 5.52
C GLY A 215 -12.55 -0.13 5.06
N THR A 216 -12.57 0.81 6.00
CA THR A 216 -12.20 2.21 5.78
C THR A 216 -11.25 2.68 6.85
N GLN A 217 -10.37 3.58 6.47
CA GLN A 217 -9.56 4.39 7.40
C GLN A 217 -9.96 5.85 7.21
N GLU A 218 -10.48 6.48 8.25
CA GLU A 218 -10.77 7.92 8.28
C GLU A 218 -9.70 8.64 9.10
N ILE A 219 -9.04 9.61 8.53
CA ILE A 219 -8.06 10.48 9.19
C ILE A 219 -8.72 11.83 9.40
N ASN A 220 -9.03 12.17 10.63
CA ASN A 220 -9.66 13.44 10.96
C ASN A 220 -8.60 14.49 11.27
N THR A 221 -8.51 15.51 10.42
CA THR A 221 -7.54 16.61 10.54
C THR A 221 -8.16 17.94 10.98
N ARG A 222 -9.39 17.93 11.47
CA ARG A 222 -10.09 19.11 11.99
C ARG A 222 -9.33 19.70 13.17
N ALA A 223 -9.02 20.99 13.15
CA ALA A 223 -8.12 21.61 14.13
C ALA A 223 -8.61 21.53 15.58
N SER A 224 -9.91 21.67 15.81
CA SER A 224 -10.50 21.70 17.17
C SER A 224 -10.47 20.35 17.90
N ILE A 225 -10.23 19.23 17.21
CA ILE A 225 -10.18 17.92 17.86
C ILE A 225 -8.80 17.57 18.44
N PHE A 226 -7.78 18.32 18.05
CA PHE A 226 -6.44 18.08 18.57
C PHE A 226 -6.30 18.63 19.98
N ARG A 227 -5.53 17.91 20.80
CA ARG A 227 -5.20 18.35 22.16
C ARG A 227 -4.23 19.54 22.11
N PRO A 228 -4.55 20.66 22.83
CA PRO A 228 -3.63 21.80 22.92
C PRO A 228 -2.27 21.42 23.49
N GLY A 229 -1.20 22.05 23.01
CA GLY A 229 0.18 21.84 23.44
C GLY A 229 1.14 21.83 22.27
N SER A 230 2.41 21.69 22.59
CA SER A 230 3.47 21.62 21.60
C SER A 230 4.27 20.33 21.80
N ARG A 231 4.73 19.76 20.70
CA ARG A 231 5.57 18.55 20.70
C ARG A 231 6.75 18.72 19.76
N ILE A 232 7.91 18.30 20.21
CA ILE A 232 9.11 18.15 19.39
C ILE A 232 9.57 16.71 19.52
N SER A 233 9.92 16.06 18.44
CA SER A 233 10.46 14.69 18.45
C SER A 233 11.62 14.54 17.49
N ALA A 234 12.60 13.73 17.91
CA ALA A 234 13.73 13.29 17.11
C ALA A 234 13.79 11.78 17.10
N SER A 235 13.99 11.16 15.94
CA SER A 235 14.07 9.71 15.83
C SER A 235 15.25 9.28 14.96
N GLY A 236 15.81 8.11 15.29
CA GLY A 236 16.83 7.43 14.49
C GLY A 236 16.41 5.99 14.19
N THR A 237 16.74 5.50 13.00
CA THR A 237 16.49 4.13 12.56
C THR A 237 17.50 3.73 11.48
N ASN A 238 17.61 2.44 11.16
CA ASN A 238 18.41 1.90 10.06
C ASN A 238 17.52 1.24 8.99
N THR A 239 16.30 1.68 8.82
CA THR A 239 15.40 1.19 7.76
C THR A 239 15.49 2.06 6.51
N ASN A 240 14.42 2.73 6.09
CA ASN A 240 14.43 3.57 4.90
C ASN A 240 15.05 4.95 5.12
N TYR A 241 15.08 5.43 6.36
CA TYR A 241 15.75 6.70 6.72
C TYR A 241 16.58 6.52 7.99
N THR A 242 17.59 7.36 8.18
CA THR A 242 18.47 7.33 9.37
C THR A 242 18.06 8.33 10.44
N GLY A 243 17.49 9.46 10.04
CA GLY A 243 17.08 10.50 10.97
C GLY A 243 15.75 11.13 10.64
N ARG A 244 15.01 11.54 11.69
CA ARG A 244 13.78 12.33 11.60
C ARG A 244 13.77 13.39 12.69
N LEU A 245 13.35 14.60 12.30
CA LEU A 245 13.00 15.67 13.24
C LEU A 245 11.60 16.14 12.92
N MET A 246 10.75 16.33 13.93
CA MET A 246 9.38 16.80 13.76
C MET A 246 8.98 17.72 14.91
N GLY A 247 8.22 18.78 14.59
CA GLY A 247 7.62 19.70 15.55
C GLY A 247 6.15 19.91 15.25
N THR A 248 5.32 19.96 16.28
CA THR A 248 3.87 20.17 16.17
C THR A 248 3.41 21.14 17.24
N ILE A 249 2.57 22.10 16.84
CA ILE A 249 1.95 23.08 17.73
C ILE A 249 0.43 23.02 17.54
N VAL A 250 -0.31 22.98 18.62
CA VAL A 250 -1.77 22.91 18.67
C VAL A 250 -2.29 23.98 19.62
N SER A 251 -3.13 24.90 19.12
CA SER A 251 -3.68 25.98 19.96
C SER A 251 -4.85 25.53 20.84
N GLY A 252 -5.64 24.54 20.40
CA GLY A 252 -7.00 24.36 20.87
C GLY A 252 -7.96 25.48 20.40
N MET A 253 -9.25 25.38 20.76
CA MET A 253 -10.24 26.39 20.41
C MET A 253 -10.15 27.56 21.38
N ASP A 254 -9.90 28.77 20.86
CA ASP A 254 -9.83 29.99 21.65
C ASP A 254 -11.24 30.61 21.89
N LYS A 255 -11.28 31.65 22.71
CA LYS A 255 -12.54 32.39 23.02
C LYS A 255 -13.17 33.08 21.82
N TYR A 256 -12.41 33.32 20.78
CA TYR A 256 -12.88 33.92 19.53
C TYR A 256 -13.31 32.88 18.50
N GLY A 257 -13.26 31.58 18.82
CA GLY A 257 -13.64 30.49 17.95
C GLY A 257 -12.59 30.12 16.92
N TRP A 258 -11.32 30.34 17.18
CA TRP A 258 -10.20 29.87 16.34
C TRP A 258 -9.50 28.70 16.97
N ALA A 259 -9.16 27.73 16.15
CA ALA A 259 -8.24 26.63 16.48
C ALA A 259 -7.26 26.42 15.32
N TYR A 260 -6.00 26.11 15.64
CA TYR A 260 -5.02 25.76 14.62
C TYR A 260 -4.10 24.63 15.08
N VAL A 261 -3.63 23.89 14.09
CA VAL A 261 -2.58 22.86 14.22
C VAL A 261 -1.57 23.09 13.13
N ILE A 262 -0.29 23.19 13.48
CA ILE A 262 0.81 23.30 12.54
C ILE A 262 1.81 22.21 12.88
N SER A 263 2.21 21.43 11.89
CA SER A 263 3.25 20.41 12.04
C SER A 263 4.25 20.50 10.89
N ALA A 264 5.52 20.33 11.21
CA ALA A 264 6.59 20.25 10.21
C ALA A 264 7.56 19.15 10.59
N GLY A 265 8.07 18.45 9.58
CA GLY A 265 8.99 17.36 9.77
C GLY A 265 9.98 17.21 8.62
N ARG A 266 11.16 16.68 8.95
CA ARG A 266 12.17 16.29 7.98
C ARG A 266 12.68 14.89 8.29
N ARG A 267 12.85 14.09 7.23
CA ARG A 267 13.48 12.76 7.29
C ARG A 267 14.61 12.70 6.28
N TRP A 268 15.68 12.01 6.62
CA TRP A 268 16.85 11.90 5.73
C TRP A 268 17.61 10.60 5.96
N ALA A 269 18.24 10.13 4.91
CA ALA A 269 19.27 9.10 4.91
C ALA A 269 20.24 9.33 3.75
N THR A 270 21.51 9.19 4.00
CA THR A 270 22.52 9.05 2.94
C THR A 270 22.47 7.63 2.39
N GLU A 271 22.11 6.67 3.24
CA GLU A 271 21.88 5.28 2.90
C GLU A 271 20.85 4.66 3.84
N GLY A 272 19.90 3.89 3.29
CA GLY A 272 18.94 3.10 4.05
C GLY A 272 19.48 1.70 4.38
N TYR A 273 18.57 0.75 4.62
CA TYR A 273 18.93 -0.64 4.94
C TYR A 273 19.60 -1.37 3.77
N PHE A 274 19.13 -1.14 2.55
CA PHE A 274 19.70 -1.70 1.31
C PHE A 274 20.73 -0.73 0.74
N ASP A 275 21.77 -1.29 0.12
CA ASP A 275 22.88 -0.51 -0.41
C ASP A 275 22.41 0.52 -1.44
N GLY A 276 22.98 1.73 -1.38
CA GLY A 276 22.70 2.80 -2.33
C GLY A 276 21.28 3.37 -2.31
N THR A 277 20.51 3.13 -1.25
CA THR A 277 19.17 3.72 -1.08
C THR A 277 19.26 4.97 -0.21
N ASN A 278 19.25 6.14 -0.84
CA ASN A 278 19.13 7.42 -0.13
C ASN A 278 17.67 7.83 0.05
N TYR A 279 17.43 8.73 0.99
CA TYR A 279 16.10 9.24 1.30
C TYR A 279 16.12 10.70 1.76
N ALA A 280 15.25 11.53 1.22
CA ALA A 280 15.02 12.89 1.65
C ALA A 280 13.52 13.22 1.62
N ALA A 281 12.98 13.74 2.71
CA ALA A 281 11.59 14.16 2.77
C ALA A 281 11.39 15.35 3.68
N ASN A 282 10.58 16.32 3.21
CA ASN A 282 10.07 17.44 4.00
C ASN A 282 8.56 17.34 4.04
N SER A 283 7.98 17.58 5.21
CA SER A 283 6.53 17.46 5.40
C SER A 283 6.01 18.66 6.18
N PHE A 284 4.92 19.25 5.71
CA PHE A 284 4.22 20.37 6.34
C PHE A 284 2.73 20.06 6.42
N PHE A 285 2.16 20.42 7.53
CA PHE A 285 0.74 20.33 7.77
C PHE A 285 0.26 21.59 8.46
N ALA A 286 -0.86 22.11 8.00
CA ALA A 286 -1.58 23.18 8.68
C ALA A 286 -3.07 22.89 8.63
N SER A 287 -3.74 22.99 9.77
CA SER A 287 -5.19 22.97 9.86
C SER A 287 -5.65 24.15 10.69
N VAL A 288 -6.55 24.94 10.15
CA VAL A 288 -7.10 26.15 10.81
C VAL A 288 -8.61 26.07 10.77
N GLU A 289 -9.22 26.14 11.94
CA GLU A 289 -10.67 26.12 12.09
C GLU A 289 -11.19 27.44 12.65
N LYS A 290 -12.27 27.95 12.04
CA LYS A 290 -13.07 29.04 12.55
C LYS A 290 -14.45 28.54 12.89
N LYS A 291 -14.80 28.54 14.18
CA LYS A 291 -16.17 28.40 14.65
C LYS A 291 -16.88 29.76 14.43
N ILE A 292 -17.79 29.78 13.46
CA ILE A 292 -18.55 31.01 13.12
C ILE A 292 -19.62 31.25 14.18
N ASN A 293 -20.33 30.18 14.56
CA ASN A 293 -21.32 30.13 15.62
C ASN A 293 -21.49 28.68 16.12
N ASP A 294 -22.48 28.38 16.94
CA ASP A 294 -22.68 27.04 17.48
C ASP A 294 -23.13 26.00 16.44
N ASN A 295 -23.58 26.48 15.28
CA ASN A 295 -24.08 25.63 14.22
C ASN A 295 -23.10 25.48 13.04
N HIS A 296 -22.20 26.42 12.83
CA HIS A 296 -21.33 26.47 11.66
C HIS A 296 -19.87 26.63 12.05
N SER A 297 -19.04 25.80 11.46
CA SER A 297 -17.59 25.86 11.54
C SER A 297 -16.96 25.61 10.18
N LEU A 298 -15.93 26.36 9.83
CA LEU A 298 -15.11 26.18 8.63
C LEU A 298 -13.72 25.75 9.05
N ASN A 299 -13.19 24.72 8.40
CA ASN A 299 -11.83 24.24 8.61
C ASN A 299 -11.09 24.20 7.29
N PHE A 300 -9.94 24.83 7.23
CA PHE A 300 -9.01 24.72 6.11
C PHE A 300 -7.86 23.80 6.51
N THR A 301 -7.57 22.77 5.69
CA THR A 301 -6.44 21.86 5.86
C THR A 301 -5.52 21.95 4.67
N SER A 302 -4.22 22.06 4.92
CA SER A 302 -3.15 22.00 3.94
C SER A 302 -2.17 20.88 4.33
N ILE A 303 -1.89 19.97 3.40
CA ILE A 303 -0.93 18.89 3.55
C ILE A 303 0.07 19.00 2.42
N TYR A 304 1.35 19.00 2.75
CA TYR A 304 2.44 19.01 1.80
C TYR A 304 3.55 18.07 2.30
N ALA A 305 3.80 17.01 1.55
CA ALA A 305 4.85 16.06 1.89
C ALA A 305 5.65 15.70 0.64
N GLN A 306 6.72 16.44 0.43
CA GLN A 306 7.70 16.14 -0.61
C GLN A 306 8.62 15.02 -0.15
N ASN A 307 8.84 14.02 -1.00
CA ASN A 307 9.83 13.00 -0.73
C ASN A 307 10.55 12.53 -1.99
N SER A 308 11.83 12.25 -1.81
CA SER A 308 12.72 11.64 -2.81
C SER A 308 13.34 10.40 -2.18
N ARG A 309 13.26 9.28 -2.87
CA ARG A 309 13.84 8.03 -2.38
C ARG A 309 14.40 7.19 -3.51
N ALA A 310 15.58 6.66 -3.30
CA ALA A 310 16.18 5.66 -4.14
C ALA A 310 15.58 4.28 -3.87
N LYS A 311 15.45 3.47 -4.92
CA LYS A 311 14.90 2.11 -4.87
C LYS A 311 16.00 1.07 -4.75
N ASN A 312 15.65 -0.11 -4.24
CA ASN A 312 16.46 -1.31 -4.33
C ASN A 312 15.92 -2.26 -5.40
N SER A 313 16.84 -3.02 -6.00
CA SER A 313 16.51 -4.00 -7.03
C SER A 313 16.02 -5.32 -6.43
N PRO A 314 15.08 -6.03 -7.09
CA PRO A 314 14.85 -7.43 -6.81
C PRO A 314 16.05 -8.27 -7.27
N THR A 315 16.35 -9.34 -6.56
CA THR A 315 17.60 -10.09 -6.71
C THR A 315 17.31 -11.56 -6.94
N SER A 316 18.00 -12.21 -7.89
CA SER A 316 17.96 -13.68 -8.04
C SER A 316 18.80 -14.36 -6.95
N ASP A 317 18.54 -15.65 -6.69
CA ASP A 317 19.32 -16.43 -5.72
C ASP A 317 20.82 -16.51 -6.11
N GLU A 318 21.14 -16.51 -7.40
CA GLU A 318 22.50 -16.42 -7.90
C GLU A 318 23.19 -15.15 -7.40
N VAL A 319 22.56 -13.99 -7.66
CA VAL A 319 23.11 -12.68 -7.26
C VAL A 319 23.17 -12.55 -5.73
N ALA A 320 22.13 -12.99 -5.02
CA ALA A 320 22.13 -12.99 -3.56
C ALA A 320 23.24 -13.86 -2.95
N SER A 321 23.53 -15.03 -3.56
CA SER A 321 24.63 -15.89 -3.14
C SER A 321 26.01 -15.25 -3.32
N LEU A 322 26.18 -14.38 -4.32
CA LEU A 322 27.44 -13.70 -4.63
C LEU A 322 27.67 -12.43 -3.82
N LYS A 323 26.60 -11.69 -3.50
CA LYS A 323 26.68 -10.33 -2.92
C LYS A 323 25.87 -10.12 -1.65
N GLY A 324 25.03 -11.10 -1.26
CA GLY A 324 24.14 -11.01 -0.09
C GLY A 324 22.83 -10.29 -0.36
N ASP A 325 21.94 -10.31 0.63
CA ASP A 325 20.53 -9.88 0.52
C ASP A 325 20.35 -8.36 0.50
N LYS A 326 21.37 -7.58 0.91
CA LYS A 326 21.35 -6.11 0.90
C LYS A 326 21.80 -5.51 -0.41
N TYR A 327 22.31 -6.35 -1.31
CA TYR A 327 22.80 -5.92 -2.61
C TYR A 327 21.69 -5.24 -3.43
N ASN A 328 22.10 -4.19 -4.12
CA ASN A 328 21.24 -3.39 -4.99
C ASN A 328 22.02 -3.03 -6.26
N SER A 329 21.50 -3.41 -7.43
CA SER A 329 22.14 -3.16 -8.73
C SER A 329 21.89 -1.74 -9.26
N TYR A 330 20.98 -0.99 -8.69
CA TYR A 330 20.52 0.28 -9.25
C TYR A 330 21.44 1.47 -9.00
N TRP A 331 22.46 1.32 -8.21
CA TRP A 331 23.38 2.39 -7.88
C TRP A 331 24.84 2.09 -8.28
N GLY A 332 25.64 3.13 -8.40
CA GLY A 332 27.06 3.06 -8.63
C GLY A 332 27.77 4.31 -8.10
N TRP A 333 29.09 4.29 -8.14
CA TRP A 333 29.89 5.44 -7.77
C TRP A 333 30.01 6.43 -8.92
N GLN A 334 29.80 7.71 -8.63
CA GLN A 334 30.05 8.84 -9.51
C GLN A 334 30.73 9.94 -8.71
N ASP A 335 31.92 10.33 -9.11
CA ASP A 335 32.70 11.40 -8.46
C ASP A 335 32.85 11.23 -6.94
N GLY A 336 32.92 9.98 -6.47
CA GLY A 336 33.06 9.63 -5.05
C GLY A 336 31.77 9.59 -4.27
N GLU A 337 30.64 9.85 -4.90
CA GLU A 337 29.29 9.76 -4.30
C GLU A 337 28.51 8.57 -4.85
N LYS A 338 27.57 8.05 -4.05
CA LYS A 338 26.63 7.01 -4.47
C LYS A 338 25.48 7.63 -5.27
N ARG A 339 25.35 7.27 -6.54
CA ARG A 339 24.24 7.68 -7.40
C ARG A 339 23.37 6.48 -7.75
N ASN A 340 22.08 6.57 -7.46
CA ASN A 340 21.09 5.55 -7.81
C ASN A 340 20.33 5.98 -9.08
N SER A 341 20.16 5.07 -10.03
CA SER A 341 19.46 5.31 -11.29
C SER A 341 17.93 5.25 -11.16
N ARG A 342 17.45 4.68 -10.06
CA ARG A 342 16.02 4.45 -9.78
C ARG A 342 15.60 5.25 -8.56
N VAL A 343 15.20 6.48 -8.77
CA VAL A 343 14.72 7.39 -7.71
C VAL A 343 13.25 7.67 -7.95
N LYS A 344 12.45 7.57 -6.90
CA LYS A 344 11.05 8.05 -6.91
C LYS A 344 10.95 9.37 -6.20
N ASN A 345 10.42 10.35 -6.90
CA ASN A 345 10.08 11.67 -6.39
C ASN A 345 8.56 11.78 -6.27
N VAL A 346 8.07 12.31 -5.15
CA VAL A 346 6.63 12.56 -4.94
C VAL A 346 6.45 13.94 -4.35
N GLU A 347 5.63 14.75 -4.98
CA GLU A 347 5.28 16.08 -4.54
C GLU A 347 3.83 16.39 -4.93
N GLU A 348 2.86 16.05 -4.10
CA GLU A 348 1.45 16.25 -4.37
C GLU A 348 0.74 16.93 -3.18
N PRO A 349 0.76 18.27 -3.09
CA PRO A 349 0.04 19.01 -2.05
C PRO A 349 -1.47 18.79 -2.13
N ILE A 350 -2.11 18.78 -0.96
CA ILE A 350 -3.55 18.64 -0.77
C ILE A 350 -4.06 19.85 -0.03
N PHE A 351 -5.02 20.56 -0.61
CA PHE A 351 -5.78 21.64 0.02
C PHE A 351 -7.23 21.24 0.17
N MET A 352 -7.77 21.42 1.37
CA MET A 352 -9.13 21.01 1.70
C MET A 352 -9.83 22.10 2.50
N LEU A 353 -11.03 22.48 2.06
CA LEU A 353 -11.95 23.34 2.81
C LEU A 353 -13.14 22.48 3.25
N SER A 354 -13.36 22.41 4.56
CA SER A 354 -14.43 21.63 5.17
C SER A 354 -15.40 22.55 5.90
N HIS A 355 -16.67 22.42 5.61
CA HIS A 355 -17.76 23.09 6.32
C HIS A 355 -18.50 22.09 7.18
N TYR A 356 -18.52 22.29 8.47
CA TYR A 356 -19.26 21.50 9.45
C TYR A 356 -20.52 22.27 9.85
N TRP A 357 -21.66 21.74 9.45
CA TRP A 357 -22.95 22.34 9.74
C TRP A 357 -23.78 21.45 10.68
N LYS A 358 -24.04 21.93 11.89
CA LYS A 358 -25.00 21.36 12.83
C LYS A 358 -26.37 21.95 12.53
N ILE A 359 -27.13 21.32 11.63
CA ILE A 359 -28.45 21.80 11.21
C ILE A 359 -29.36 21.90 12.44
N ASN A 360 -29.33 20.91 13.29
CA ASN A 360 -29.97 20.87 14.61
C ASN A 360 -29.28 19.79 15.50
N ALA A 361 -29.85 19.50 16.66
CA ALA A 361 -29.28 18.54 17.58
C ALA A 361 -29.14 17.10 16.99
N LYS A 362 -30.01 16.75 16.01
CA LYS A 362 -30.06 15.41 15.40
C LYS A 362 -29.40 15.34 14.03
N ASN A 363 -29.20 16.44 13.34
CA ASN A 363 -28.77 16.47 11.96
C ASN A 363 -27.46 17.26 11.82
N LYS A 364 -26.46 16.63 11.22
CA LYS A 364 -25.15 17.23 10.92
C LYS A 364 -24.83 17.00 9.44
N LEU A 365 -24.31 18.02 8.78
CA LEU A 365 -23.87 17.97 7.41
C LEU A 365 -22.42 18.43 7.34
N ASN A 366 -21.56 17.61 6.77
CA ASN A 366 -20.17 17.95 6.45
C ASN A 366 -20.05 18.09 4.94
N THR A 367 -19.51 19.22 4.48
CA THR A 367 -19.26 19.45 3.05
C THR A 367 -17.80 19.81 2.88
N ASN A 368 -17.13 19.12 1.96
CA ASN A 368 -15.71 19.28 1.70
C ASN A 368 -15.47 19.59 0.23
N VAL A 369 -14.54 20.51 -0.01
CA VAL A 369 -13.99 20.77 -1.33
C VAL A 369 -12.49 20.60 -1.22
N THR A 370 -11.94 19.72 -2.06
CA THR A 370 -10.53 19.35 -2.03
C THR A 370 -9.90 19.55 -3.41
N TYR A 371 -8.72 20.12 -3.42
CA TYR A 371 -7.87 20.18 -4.61
C TYR A 371 -6.51 19.60 -4.28
N GLN A 372 -6.15 18.54 -5.01
CA GLN A 372 -4.85 17.89 -4.98
C GLN A 372 -4.21 18.05 -6.34
N PHE A 373 -2.93 18.39 -6.36
CA PHE A 373 -2.16 18.48 -7.60
C PHE A 373 -0.70 18.21 -7.31
N GLY A 374 0.07 17.98 -8.37
CA GLY A 374 1.52 17.81 -8.23
C GLY A 374 2.04 16.72 -9.13
N GLU A 375 3.18 16.16 -8.75
CA GLU A 375 3.96 15.30 -9.60
C GLU A 375 4.49 14.06 -8.87
N ILE A 376 4.55 12.95 -9.63
CA ILE A 376 5.26 11.74 -9.25
C ILE A 376 6.22 11.39 -10.39
N GLY A 377 7.51 11.32 -10.06
CA GLY A 377 8.57 10.94 -10.98
C GLY A 377 9.22 9.63 -10.60
N ASN A 378 9.56 8.80 -11.58
CA ASN A 378 10.34 7.58 -11.40
C ASN A 378 11.49 7.56 -12.38
N SER A 379 12.72 7.75 -11.90
CA SER A 379 13.88 7.80 -12.79
C SER A 379 14.32 6.42 -13.28
N ARG A 380 14.90 6.40 -14.48
CA ARG A 380 15.47 5.21 -15.14
C ARG A 380 16.58 5.61 -16.11
N ILE A 381 17.45 4.66 -16.45
CA ILE A 381 18.37 4.77 -17.58
C ILE A 381 17.68 4.31 -18.85
N ASP A 382 17.70 5.16 -19.88
CA ASP A 382 17.40 4.77 -21.25
C ASP A 382 18.74 4.51 -21.98
N PHE A 383 18.77 3.43 -22.78
CA PHE A 383 19.98 3.00 -23.49
C PHE A 383 19.58 2.51 -24.87
N GLN A 384 19.54 3.37 -25.88
CA GLN A 384 19.29 2.97 -27.26
C GLN A 384 20.25 1.82 -27.64
N GLN A 385 20.35 1.29 -28.71
CA GLN A 385 21.22 0.20 -29.20
C GLN A 385 22.56 -0.04 -28.46
N ALA A 386 22.60 0.26 -27.17
CA ALA A 386 23.72 0.04 -26.28
C ALA A 386 23.46 -1.15 -25.34
N ASN A 387 24.49 -1.67 -24.72
CA ASN A 387 24.35 -2.75 -23.75
C ASN A 387 23.66 -2.27 -22.49
N SER A 388 22.84 -3.14 -21.88
CA SER A 388 22.22 -2.86 -20.60
C SER A 388 23.30 -2.48 -19.56
N PRO A 389 23.15 -1.32 -18.89
CA PRO A 389 24.12 -0.90 -17.87
C PRO A 389 23.88 -1.58 -16.51
N ASP A 390 22.81 -2.38 -16.35
CA ASP A 390 22.51 -3.11 -15.12
C ASP A 390 23.53 -4.22 -14.90
N PRO A 391 24.31 -4.23 -13.80
CA PRO A 391 25.27 -5.30 -13.50
C PRO A 391 24.61 -6.70 -13.44
N THR A 392 23.31 -6.76 -13.06
CA THR A 392 22.55 -8.01 -12.97
C THR A 392 21.84 -8.38 -14.28
N TYR A 393 22.16 -7.69 -15.38
CA TYR A 393 21.68 -8.11 -16.70
C TYR A 393 22.16 -9.54 -16.97
N TYR A 394 21.25 -10.41 -17.41
CA TYR A 394 21.50 -11.85 -17.49
C TYR A 394 22.80 -12.24 -18.22
N ARG A 395 23.22 -11.50 -19.26
CA ARG A 395 24.48 -11.75 -20.01
C ARG A 395 25.74 -11.49 -19.21
N ASN A 396 25.65 -10.75 -18.10
CA ASN A 396 26.78 -10.44 -17.22
C ASN A 396 26.94 -11.49 -16.10
N LEU A 397 25.96 -12.39 -15.94
CA LEU A 397 25.93 -13.38 -14.87
C LEU A 397 26.53 -14.72 -15.31
N PRO A 398 27.12 -15.48 -14.37
CA PRO A 398 27.65 -16.83 -14.64
C PRO A 398 26.62 -17.75 -15.29
N SER A 399 25.36 -17.71 -14.85
CA SER A 399 24.25 -18.53 -15.34
C SER A 399 24.02 -18.40 -16.85
N TYR A 400 24.30 -17.25 -17.44
CA TYR A 400 24.24 -17.08 -18.89
C TYR A 400 25.13 -18.08 -19.64
N TRP A 401 26.34 -18.31 -19.14
CA TRP A 401 27.35 -19.18 -19.76
C TRP A 401 27.16 -20.64 -19.39
N THR A 402 26.54 -20.94 -18.27
CA THR A 402 26.36 -22.30 -17.75
C THR A 402 24.95 -22.86 -17.94
N SER A 403 23.99 -22.06 -18.41
CA SER A 403 22.63 -22.51 -18.75
C SER A 403 22.47 -22.74 -20.24
N ILE A 404 21.50 -23.55 -20.60
CA ILE A 404 21.22 -23.90 -22.00
C ILE A 404 20.79 -22.70 -22.87
N TYR A 405 20.31 -21.64 -22.25
CA TYR A 405 19.88 -20.43 -22.96
C TYR A 405 21.02 -19.80 -23.76
N ALA A 406 22.25 -19.87 -23.28
CA ALA A 406 23.39 -19.23 -23.93
C ALA A 406 23.91 -20.02 -25.16
N ALA A 407 23.71 -21.31 -25.20
CA ALA A 407 24.40 -22.18 -26.18
C ALA A 407 23.61 -22.41 -27.45
N ASP A 408 22.31 -22.45 -27.37
CA ASP A 408 21.52 -22.84 -28.51
C ASP A 408 20.09 -22.31 -28.41
N GLN A 409 19.82 -21.14 -28.84
CA GLN A 409 18.48 -20.51 -28.83
C GLN A 409 17.33 -21.43 -29.34
N GLY A 410 17.38 -22.72 -29.05
CA GLY A 410 16.38 -23.73 -29.31
C GLY A 410 16.61 -24.63 -30.51
N GLU A 411 17.69 -24.48 -31.30
CA GLU A 411 17.85 -25.25 -32.54
C GLU A 411 18.44 -26.66 -32.35
N ASN A 412 19.26 -26.89 -31.32
CA ASN A 412 19.90 -28.21 -31.09
C ASN A 412 20.12 -28.57 -29.60
N PRO A 413 19.09 -28.89 -28.85
CA PRO A 413 19.18 -29.12 -27.40
C PRO A 413 20.08 -30.26 -26.96
N GLY A 414 20.53 -31.13 -27.87
CA GLY A 414 21.48 -32.21 -27.59
C GLY A 414 22.95 -31.80 -27.67
N ALA A 415 23.29 -30.60 -28.12
CA ALA A 415 24.63 -30.11 -28.36
C ALA A 415 25.17 -29.13 -27.30
N PHE A 416 24.32 -28.77 -26.27
CA PHE A 416 24.75 -27.84 -25.26
C PHE A 416 25.87 -28.36 -24.37
N THR A 417 26.95 -27.61 -24.31
CA THR A 417 28.00 -27.78 -23.34
C THR A 417 28.16 -26.50 -22.53
N PRO A 418 27.94 -26.56 -21.20
CA PRO A 418 28.13 -25.38 -20.34
C PRO A 418 29.57 -24.83 -20.49
N ASP A 419 29.67 -23.52 -20.69
CA ASP A 419 30.95 -22.83 -20.72
C ASP A 419 31.36 -22.35 -19.33
N TYR A 420 31.92 -23.29 -18.56
CA TYR A 420 32.38 -22.99 -17.20
C TYR A 420 33.53 -22.00 -17.14
N ALA A 421 34.36 -21.93 -18.20
CA ALA A 421 35.48 -20.99 -18.23
C ALA A 421 34.98 -19.55 -18.32
N ASN A 422 34.07 -19.24 -19.25
CA ASN A 422 33.44 -17.94 -19.35
C ASN A 422 32.50 -17.67 -18.16
N GLY A 423 31.82 -18.68 -17.60
CA GLY A 423 31.07 -18.57 -16.37
C GLY A 423 31.91 -18.13 -15.17
N ALA A 424 33.12 -18.69 -15.04
CA ALA A 424 34.06 -18.27 -13.99
C ALA A 424 34.58 -16.82 -14.20
N ILE A 425 34.82 -16.42 -15.46
CA ILE A 425 35.21 -15.05 -15.80
C ILE A 425 34.07 -14.09 -15.47
N ALA A 426 32.84 -14.41 -15.87
CA ALA A 426 31.66 -13.59 -15.57
C ALA A 426 31.47 -13.42 -14.05
N ARG A 427 31.64 -14.50 -13.27
CA ARG A 427 31.63 -14.46 -11.81
C ARG A 427 32.68 -13.52 -11.23
N ALA A 428 33.93 -13.64 -11.70
CA ALA A 428 35.02 -12.79 -11.23
C ALA A 428 34.76 -11.33 -11.55
N ASN A 429 34.29 -11.03 -12.78
CA ASN A 429 33.95 -9.70 -13.22
C ASN A 429 32.80 -9.09 -12.40
N PHE A 430 31.74 -9.86 -12.16
CA PHE A 430 30.59 -9.42 -11.35
C PHE A 430 30.99 -9.13 -9.89
N ILE A 431 31.83 -9.97 -9.29
CA ILE A 431 32.31 -9.75 -7.93
C ILE A 431 33.20 -8.50 -7.85
N ALA A 432 34.06 -8.26 -8.86
CA ALA A 432 34.96 -7.10 -8.90
C ALA A 432 34.20 -5.79 -9.19
N ASN A 433 33.19 -5.83 -10.07
CA ASN A 433 32.43 -4.66 -10.54
C ASN A 433 30.90 -4.88 -10.37
N PRO A 434 30.42 -5.00 -9.13
CA PRO A 434 29.00 -5.34 -8.89
C PRO A 434 28.06 -4.17 -9.02
N GLN A 435 28.52 -2.96 -9.24
CA GLN A 435 27.75 -1.74 -9.24
C GLN A 435 27.66 -1.14 -10.64
N MET A 436 26.67 -0.29 -10.87
CA MET A 436 26.50 0.46 -12.10
C MET A 436 27.74 1.32 -12.41
N ASP A 437 28.29 1.20 -13.60
CA ASP A 437 29.44 2.01 -14.05
C ASP A 437 28.99 3.30 -14.74
N TRP A 438 28.78 4.36 -13.96
CA TRP A 438 28.43 5.67 -14.48
C TRP A 438 29.50 6.21 -15.44
N ASN A 439 30.79 6.00 -15.15
CA ASN A 439 31.88 6.48 -15.99
C ASN A 439 31.89 5.79 -17.37
N ALA A 440 31.52 4.52 -17.44
CA ALA A 440 31.38 3.84 -18.74
C ALA A 440 30.25 4.44 -19.59
N MET A 441 29.11 4.82 -18.97
CA MET A 441 28.03 5.51 -19.66
C MET A 441 28.44 6.88 -20.18
N TYR A 442 29.13 7.68 -19.37
CA TYR A 442 29.70 8.97 -19.82
C TYR A 442 30.69 8.79 -20.97
N ARG A 443 31.57 7.79 -20.90
CA ARG A 443 32.49 7.45 -21.99
C ARG A 443 31.74 7.04 -23.28
N ALA A 444 30.67 6.27 -23.15
CA ALA A 444 29.86 5.87 -24.31
C ALA A 444 29.17 7.04 -25.02
N ASN A 445 28.87 8.12 -24.28
CA ASN A 445 28.25 9.36 -24.78
C ASN A 445 29.27 10.36 -25.35
N SER A 446 30.53 9.94 -25.55
CA SER A 446 31.60 10.78 -26.06
C SER A 446 32.50 10.03 -27.02
N THR A 447 33.09 10.75 -27.97
CA THR A 447 34.03 10.21 -28.95
C THR A 447 35.45 10.48 -28.50
N ALA A 448 36.32 9.47 -28.55
CA ALA A 448 37.71 9.60 -28.20
C ALA A 448 38.44 10.50 -29.24
N ILE A 449 39.26 11.42 -28.74
CA ILE A 449 40.25 12.17 -29.51
C ILE A 449 41.56 11.40 -29.37
N VAL A 450 42.13 10.96 -30.50
CA VAL A 450 43.35 10.18 -30.49
C VAL A 450 44.51 10.95 -31.11
N ASP A 451 45.72 10.74 -30.62
CA ASP A 451 46.92 11.26 -31.25
C ASP A 451 47.31 10.48 -32.53
N ALA A 452 48.39 10.87 -33.17
CA ALA A 452 48.89 10.23 -34.40
C ALA A 452 49.32 8.74 -34.19
N ASN A 453 49.50 8.30 -32.94
CA ASN A 453 49.87 6.94 -32.56
C ASN A 453 48.64 6.10 -32.12
N GLY A 454 47.42 6.69 -32.14
CA GLY A 454 46.20 6.01 -31.73
C GLY A 454 45.94 6.06 -30.23
N ASN A 455 46.75 6.81 -29.41
CA ASN A 455 46.50 6.95 -27.98
C ASN A 455 45.42 7.99 -27.71
N GLU A 456 44.52 7.69 -26.80
CA GLU A 456 43.49 8.63 -26.36
C GLU A 456 44.12 9.82 -25.63
N ILE A 457 43.89 11.04 -26.14
CA ILE A 457 44.39 12.29 -25.58
C ILE A 457 43.28 13.20 -25.03
N GLY A 458 42.05 12.78 -25.21
CA GLY A 458 40.84 13.48 -24.74
C GLY A 458 39.55 12.85 -25.30
N ARG A 459 38.43 13.45 -24.93
CA ARG A 459 37.11 13.06 -25.44
C ARG A 459 36.27 14.28 -25.78
N THR A 460 35.43 14.16 -26.79
CA THR A 460 34.44 15.17 -27.18
C THR A 460 33.06 14.63 -26.99
N PRO A 461 32.14 15.37 -26.34
CA PRO A 461 30.73 14.97 -26.26
C PRO A 461 30.14 14.63 -27.64
N SER A 462 29.36 13.56 -27.70
CA SER A 462 28.66 13.10 -28.88
C SER A 462 27.18 12.87 -28.60
N GLU A 463 26.45 12.30 -29.52
CA GLU A 463 25.08 11.79 -29.29
C GLU A 463 25.06 10.83 -28.10
N SER A 464 24.11 11.02 -27.17
CA SER A 464 23.98 10.16 -26.00
C SER A 464 23.47 8.76 -26.37
N LYS A 465 24.13 7.73 -25.90
CA LYS A 465 23.70 6.34 -25.97
C LYS A 465 22.98 5.91 -24.69
N TYR A 466 23.32 6.58 -23.59
CA TYR A 466 22.71 6.44 -22.27
C TYR A 466 22.21 7.78 -21.80
N VAL A 467 20.99 7.84 -21.30
CA VAL A 467 20.45 9.03 -20.62
C VAL A 467 19.70 8.62 -19.36
N LEU A 468 19.69 9.50 -18.38
CA LEU A 468 18.80 9.38 -17.25
C LEU A 468 17.50 10.12 -17.56
N TYR A 469 16.37 9.45 -17.46
CA TYR A 469 15.05 10.03 -17.62
C TYR A 469 14.14 9.76 -16.44
N GLU A 470 12.99 10.38 -16.44
CA GLU A 470 11.95 10.18 -15.44
C GLU A 470 10.61 9.91 -16.11
N ASP A 471 9.95 8.80 -15.77
CA ASP A 471 8.54 8.59 -16.03
C ASP A 471 7.74 9.51 -15.09
N ARG A 472 7.03 10.48 -15.63
CA ARG A 472 6.28 11.50 -14.91
C ARG A 472 4.79 11.23 -14.95
N THR A 473 4.16 11.45 -13.80
CA THR A 473 2.71 11.50 -13.64
C THR A 473 2.37 12.77 -12.88
N ASP A 474 1.82 13.76 -13.59
CA ASP A 474 1.42 15.05 -13.03
C ASP A 474 -0.10 15.07 -12.88
N ASP A 475 -0.56 14.90 -11.65
CA ASP A 475 -1.98 14.75 -11.33
C ASP A 475 -2.62 16.08 -10.93
N LYS A 476 -3.88 16.26 -11.29
CA LYS A 476 -4.77 17.33 -10.82
C LYS A 476 -6.13 16.71 -10.51
N THR A 477 -6.52 16.73 -9.24
CA THR A 477 -7.78 16.15 -8.80
C THR A 477 -8.59 17.18 -8.00
N PHE A 478 -9.78 17.43 -8.47
CA PHE A 478 -10.81 18.18 -7.75
C PHE A 478 -11.83 17.21 -7.17
N THR A 479 -12.18 17.38 -5.89
CA THR A 479 -13.22 16.58 -5.24
C THR A 479 -14.15 17.50 -4.46
N ALA A 480 -15.44 17.35 -4.69
CA ALA A 480 -16.50 17.93 -3.87
C ALA A 480 -17.32 16.81 -3.25
N ASN A 481 -17.50 16.83 -1.95
CA ASN A 481 -18.24 15.79 -1.25
C ASN A 481 -19.11 16.37 -0.15
N THR A 482 -20.22 15.70 0.14
CA THR A 482 -21.10 16.04 1.26
C THR A 482 -21.53 14.77 1.98
N ILE A 483 -21.55 14.82 3.32
CA ILE A 483 -21.92 13.69 4.19
C ILE A 483 -22.92 14.17 5.22
N LEU A 484 -24.11 13.58 5.19
CA LEU A 484 -25.19 13.80 6.15
C LEU A 484 -25.15 12.69 7.22
N ASN A 485 -25.15 13.09 8.48
CA ASN A 485 -25.45 12.22 9.60
C ASN A 485 -26.75 12.71 10.25
N SER A 486 -27.78 11.88 10.22
CA SER A 486 -29.11 12.21 10.69
C SER A 486 -29.63 11.18 11.69
N GLN A 487 -29.86 11.61 12.93
CA GLN A 487 -30.51 10.79 13.95
C GLN A 487 -32.04 10.92 13.75
N ILE A 488 -32.62 9.96 13.00
CA ILE A 488 -34.07 9.98 12.70
C ILE A 488 -34.85 9.86 14.01
N ASN A 489 -34.44 8.92 14.87
CA ASN A 489 -34.98 8.75 16.21
C ASN A 489 -33.91 8.12 17.13
N ASP A 490 -34.23 7.75 18.34
CA ASP A 490 -33.28 7.22 19.32
C ASP A 490 -32.66 5.89 18.89
N ASN A 491 -33.26 5.17 17.96
CA ASN A 491 -32.81 3.86 17.52
C ASN A 491 -32.24 3.86 16.08
N ILE A 492 -32.51 4.90 15.29
CA ILE A 492 -32.20 4.91 13.85
C ILE A 492 -31.33 6.11 13.51
N VAL A 493 -30.18 5.83 12.91
CA VAL A 493 -29.28 6.82 12.33
C VAL A 493 -29.16 6.58 10.83
N LEU A 494 -29.34 7.62 10.03
CA LEU A 494 -29.06 7.64 8.61
C LEU A 494 -27.73 8.34 8.36
N ASN A 495 -26.82 7.67 7.68
CA ASN A 495 -25.67 8.26 7.03
C ASN A 495 -25.89 8.25 5.52
N ALA A 496 -25.68 9.38 4.87
CA ALA A 496 -25.77 9.48 3.42
C ALA A 496 -24.69 10.42 2.90
N GLY A 497 -24.15 10.12 1.75
CA GLY A 497 -23.10 10.95 1.16
C GLY A 497 -23.16 10.94 -0.36
N ALA A 498 -22.65 12.02 -0.95
CA ALA A 498 -22.45 12.15 -2.38
C ALA A 498 -21.08 12.79 -2.62
N THR A 499 -20.34 12.26 -3.60
CA THR A 499 -19.02 12.72 -3.98
C THR A 499 -18.97 12.90 -5.49
N TYR A 500 -18.44 14.03 -5.94
CA TYR A 500 -18.01 14.25 -7.31
C TYR A 500 -16.51 14.44 -7.35
N ARG A 501 -15.82 13.64 -8.16
CA ARG A 501 -14.36 13.73 -8.37
C ARG A 501 -14.08 13.89 -9.85
N LYS A 502 -13.21 14.84 -10.16
CA LYS A 502 -12.67 15.05 -11.50
C LYS A 502 -11.16 15.01 -11.44
N SER A 503 -10.56 14.09 -12.17
CA SER A 503 -9.11 13.90 -12.21
C SER A 503 -8.58 14.04 -13.63
N LYS A 504 -7.43 14.70 -13.75
CA LYS A 504 -6.58 14.71 -14.94
C LYS A 504 -5.19 14.29 -14.51
N SER A 505 -4.64 13.29 -15.18
CA SER A 505 -3.28 12.80 -15.01
C SER A 505 -2.51 13.00 -16.30
N ALA A 506 -1.47 13.84 -16.32
CA ALA A 506 -0.58 14.01 -17.44
C ALA A 506 0.61 13.08 -17.29
N ASN A 507 0.80 12.20 -18.28
CA ASN A 507 1.80 11.14 -18.24
C ASN A 507 2.78 11.33 -19.41
N PHE A 508 4.08 11.41 -19.10
CA PHE A 508 5.12 11.65 -20.11
C PHE A 508 6.48 11.20 -19.61
N GLN A 509 7.42 11.01 -20.52
CA GLN A 509 8.83 10.90 -20.20
C GLN A 509 9.50 12.28 -20.26
N VAL A 510 10.43 12.56 -19.36
CA VAL A 510 11.27 13.75 -19.37
C VAL A 510 12.73 13.35 -19.20
N LEU A 511 13.60 13.92 -20.03
CA LEU A 511 15.02 13.69 -19.95
C LEU A 511 15.62 14.50 -18.79
N LEU A 512 16.29 13.83 -17.83
CA LEU A 512 16.90 14.46 -16.66
C LEU A 512 18.37 14.80 -16.84
N ASP A 513 19.14 13.90 -17.51
CA ASP A 513 20.60 14.03 -17.61
C ASP A 513 21.09 13.31 -18.89
N LEU A 514 21.79 14.03 -19.75
CA LEU A 514 22.39 13.51 -20.98
C LEU A 514 23.63 12.64 -20.73
N LEU A 515 24.08 12.52 -19.49
CA LEU A 515 25.27 11.78 -19.06
C LEU A 515 26.51 12.17 -19.90
N GLY A 516 26.68 13.49 -20.09
CA GLY A 516 27.84 14.06 -20.78
C GLY A 516 27.76 14.09 -22.31
N GLY A 517 26.65 13.68 -22.92
CA GLY A 517 26.41 13.80 -24.35
C GLY A 517 25.85 15.16 -24.77
N THR A 518 25.65 15.36 -26.06
CA THR A 518 25.15 16.63 -26.63
C THR A 518 23.64 16.67 -26.77
N HIS A 519 23.02 15.55 -27.09
CA HIS A 519 21.59 15.37 -27.29
C HIS A 519 21.25 13.86 -27.30
N PHE A 520 19.99 13.53 -27.17
CA PHE A 520 19.47 12.18 -27.32
C PHE A 520 18.43 12.16 -28.45
N ASN A 521 18.43 11.14 -29.30
CA ASN A 521 17.46 11.01 -30.37
C ASN A 521 16.21 10.31 -29.86
N ASP A 522 15.03 10.93 -30.07
CA ASP A 522 13.73 10.34 -29.66
C ASP A 522 13.28 9.32 -30.72
N ILE A 523 13.84 8.12 -30.65
CA ILE A 523 13.52 6.99 -31.51
C ILE A 523 13.28 5.72 -30.71
N ASP A 524 12.33 4.91 -31.16
CA ASP A 524 12.13 3.54 -30.69
C ASP A 524 12.95 2.58 -31.57
N THR A 525 14.02 2.02 -31.00
CA THR A 525 14.93 1.13 -31.72
C THR A 525 14.35 -0.25 -32.04
N PHE A 526 13.17 -0.58 -31.48
CA PHE A 526 12.43 -1.81 -31.80
C PHE A 526 11.54 -1.66 -33.06
N GLY A 527 11.30 -0.43 -33.53
CA GLY A 527 10.50 -0.19 -34.75
C GLY A 527 11.19 -0.70 -35.99
N ALA A 528 10.48 -1.51 -36.79
CA ALA A 528 10.98 -2.09 -38.03
C ALA A 528 11.10 -1.03 -39.19
N THR A 529 10.28 0.00 -39.17
CA THR A 529 10.29 1.08 -40.16
C THR A 529 10.64 2.42 -39.56
N THR A 530 11.12 3.36 -40.33
CA THR A 530 11.43 4.73 -39.92
C THR A 530 10.24 5.39 -39.22
N ASP A 531 9.02 5.17 -39.70
CA ASP A 531 7.82 5.72 -39.09
C ASP A 531 7.51 5.07 -37.73
N GLN A 532 7.63 3.75 -37.62
CA GLN A 532 7.42 3.03 -36.34
C GLN A 532 8.43 3.46 -35.28
N GLN A 533 9.63 3.83 -35.70
CA GLN A 533 10.66 4.34 -34.77
C GLN A 533 10.32 5.72 -34.17
N GLN A 534 9.36 6.46 -34.76
CA GLN A 534 9.02 7.80 -34.26
C GLN A 534 8.07 7.75 -33.06
N SER A 535 8.47 8.34 -31.96
CA SER A 535 7.59 8.57 -30.81
C SER A 535 6.47 9.57 -31.13
N ASP A 536 6.77 10.54 -32.01
CA ASP A 536 5.80 11.53 -32.49
C ASP A 536 6.00 11.85 -33.99
N LEU A 537 5.14 11.30 -34.85
CA LEU A 537 5.14 11.57 -36.29
C LEU A 537 4.88 13.05 -36.67
N ASN A 538 4.35 13.86 -35.72
CA ASN A 538 4.21 15.30 -35.93
C ASN A 538 5.54 16.05 -35.73
N ASN A 539 6.53 15.39 -35.12
CA ASN A 539 7.86 15.94 -34.88
C ASN A 539 8.93 14.84 -35.05
N PRO A 540 9.09 14.30 -36.30
CA PRO A 540 9.99 13.17 -36.51
C PRO A 540 11.47 13.57 -36.34
N GLY A 541 12.29 12.62 -35.92
CA GLY A 541 13.73 12.83 -35.72
C GLY A 541 14.06 13.83 -34.62
N LYS A 542 13.23 13.97 -33.63
CA LYS A 542 13.40 14.91 -32.54
C LYS A 542 14.69 14.64 -31.75
N GLN A 543 15.53 15.68 -31.68
CA GLN A 543 16.66 15.71 -30.75
C GLN A 543 16.24 16.27 -29.42
N VAL A 544 16.47 15.50 -28.35
CA VAL A 544 16.00 15.77 -27.00
C VAL A 544 17.14 16.31 -26.15
N LEU A 545 16.89 17.39 -25.42
CA LEU A 545 17.77 17.99 -24.45
C LEU A 545 17.21 17.76 -23.04
N GLU A 546 18.01 18.13 -22.02
CA GLU A 546 17.55 18.04 -20.63
C GLU A 546 16.27 18.86 -20.40
N ASN A 547 15.34 18.28 -19.64
CA ASN A 547 13.98 18.76 -19.38
C ASN A 547 13.00 18.70 -20.57
N ASP A 548 13.40 18.18 -21.71
CA ASP A 548 12.47 17.94 -22.81
C ASP A 548 11.65 16.67 -22.56
N LYS A 549 10.39 16.71 -23.03
CA LYS A 549 9.52 15.52 -23.10
C LYS A 549 9.86 14.71 -24.34
N TYR A 550 9.86 13.38 -24.21
CA TYR A 550 10.12 12.46 -25.30
C TYR A 550 9.44 11.10 -25.06
N GLY A 551 9.60 10.13 -25.94
CA GLY A 551 9.07 8.78 -25.83
C GLY A 551 7.55 8.74 -25.88
N TYR A 552 6.86 9.13 -24.84
CA TYR A 552 5.41 9.22 -24.81
C TYR A 552 4.90 10.48 -24.11
N ASN A 553 3.71 10.93 -24.50
CA ASN A 553 3.03 12.05 -23.87
C ASN A 553 1.51 11.92 -24.05
N TYR A 554 0.77 11.75 -22.93
CA TYR A 554 -0.68 11.62 -22.95
C TYR A 554 -1.33 12.08 -21.65
N ASN A 555 -2.61 12.39 -21.69
CA ASN A 555 -3.45 12.68 -20.53
C ASN A 555 -4.43 11.54 -20.30
N MET A 556 -4.69 11.23 -19.04
CA MET A 556 -5.81 10.39 -18.60
C MET A 556 -6.82 11.24 -17.83
N PHE A 557 -8.08 11.03 -18.10
CA PHE A 557 -9.19 11.69 -17.42
C PHE A 557 -10.05 10.66 -16.70
N ALA A 558 -10.46 10.99 -15.49
CA ALA A 558 -11.46 10.23 -14.76
C ALA A 558 -12.46 11.17 -14.10
N ASP A 559 -13.73 11.01 -14.46
CA ASP A 559 -14.87 11.67 -13.84
C ASP A 559 -15.62 10.60 -13.03
N VAL A 560 -15.74 10.77 -11.70
CA VAL A 560 -16.38 9.79 -10.81
C VAL A 560 -17.47 10.47 -10.01
N ILE A 561 -18.66 9.89 -10.05
CA ILE A 561 -19.78 10.23 -9.17
C ILE A 561 -20.03 9.04 -8.26
N ASP A 562 -20.03 9.27 -6.97
CA ASP A 562 -20.30 8.24 -5.96
C ASP A 562 -21.39 8.74 -5.01
N ALA A 563 -22.31 7.87 -4.65
CA ALA A 563 -23.35 8.16 -3.67
C ALA A 563 -23.63 6.92 -2.81
N PHE A 564 -23.87 7.12 -1.53
CA PHE A 564 -24.27 6.05 -0.63
C PHE A 564 -25.34 6.48 0.35
N THR A 565 -26.10 5.49 0.84
CA THR A 565 -26.97 5.63 2.00
C THR A 565 -26.78 4.45 2.92
N GLN A 566 -26.82 4.70 4.23
CA GLN A 566 -26.67 3.68 5.25
C GLN A 566 -27.61 3.97 6.42
N PHE A 567 -28.46 3.02 6.74
CA PHE A 567 -29.29 3.05 7.94
C PHE A 567 -28.66 2.15 9.01
N LYS A 568 -28.43 2.70 10.19
CA LYS A 568 -28.00 1.96 11.38
C LYS A 568 -29.16 1.91 12.37
N PHE A 569 -29.47 0.72 12.84
CA PHE A 569 -30.51 0.43 13.80
C PHE A 569 -29.89 -0.10 15.08
N THR A 570 -30.17 0.55 16.21
CA THR A 570 -29.61 0.18 17.51
C THR A 570 -30.71 -0.14 18.49
N TYR A 571 -30.75 -1.40 18.93
CA TYR A 571 -31.70 -1.90 19.92
C TYR A 571 -30.98 -2.57 21.08
N LYS A 572 -31.68 -2.88 22.14
CA LYS A 572 -31.12 -3.41 23.37
C LYS A 572 -30.24 -4.65 23.16
N LYS A 573 -30.67 -5.60 22.33
CA LYS A 573 -29.95 -6.86 22.08
C LYS A 573 -29.38 -6.98 20.68
N VAL A 574 -29.82 -6.16 19.76
CA VAL A 574 -29.48 -6.28 18.34
C VAL A 574 -29.20 -4.92 17.76
N ASP A 575 -28.04 -4.75 17.15
CA ASP A 575 -27.77 -3.67 16.23
C ASP A 575 -27.67 -4.25 14.82
N PHE A 576 -28.18 -3.56 13.84
CA PHE A 576 -27.98 -3.95 12.44
C PHE A 576 -27.89 -2.71 11.56
N TYR A 577 -27.33 -2.88 10.38
CA TYR A 577 -27.27 -1.82 9.39
C TYR A 577 -27.55 -2.37 7.99
N LEU A 578 -28.05 -1.50 7.13
CA LEU A 578 -28.22 -1.73 5.70
C LEU A 578 -27.64 -0.54 4.96
N SER A 579 -26.84 -0.79 3.95
CA SER A 579 -26.20 0.25 3.15
C SER A 579 -26.26 -0.11 1.67
N GLN A 580 -26.40 0.91 0.83
CA GLN A 580 -26.34 0.82 -0.61
C GLN A 580 -25.47 1.93 -1.18
N SER A 581 -24.88 1.67 -2.35
CA SER A 581 -24.08 2.64 -3.07
C SER A 581 -24.33 2.56 -4.57
N PHE A 582 -24.07 3.68 -5.22
CA PHE A 582 -23.98 3.79 -6.68
C PHE A 582 -22.72 4.57 -7.02
N THR A 583 -21.94 4.07 -7.98
CA THR A 583 -20.74 4.75 -8.48
C THR A 583 -20.75 4.72 -10.00
N SER A 584 -20.62 5.88 -10.64
CA SER A 584 -20.39 6.01 -12.08
C SER A 584 -19.00 6.52 -12.32
N SER A 585 -18.17 5.76 -13.06
CA SER A 585 -16.79 6.11 -13.38
C SER A 585 -16.64 6.21 -14.91
N THR A 586 -16.29 7.39 -15.40
CA THR A 586 -16.08 7.66 -16.82
C THR A 586 -14.61 7.95 -17.08
N TYR A 587 -13.99 7.19 -17.97
CA TYR A 587 -12.57 7.27 -18.31
C TYR A 587 -12.39 7.73 -19.76
N GLN A 588 -11.30 8.47 -20.02
CA GLN A 588 -10.91 8.90 -21.36
C GLN A 588 -9.40 9.10 -21.39
N ARG A 589 -8.76 8.67 -22.49
CA ARG A 589 -7.37 8.99 -22.81
C ARG A 589 -7.31 10.11 -23.83
N GLU A 590 -6.26 10.94 -23.80
CA GLU A 590 -5.93 11.92 -24.83
C GLU A 590 -4.43 11.81 -25.14
N GLY A 591 -4.10 11.27 -26.32
CA GLY A 591 -2.73 11.23 -26.81
C GLY A 591 -2.28 12.59 -27.29
N LEU A 592 -1.10 13.04 -26.86
CA LEU A 592 -0.48 14.31 -27.27
C LEU A 592 0.63 14.09 -28.31
N TYR A 593 1.09 12.84 -28.45
CA TYR A 593 2.01 12.41 -29.53
C TYR A 593 1.28 11.50 -30.51
N LYS A 594 1.65 11.60 -31.76
CA LYS A 594 1.20 10.72 -32.86
C LYS A 594 2.22 9.61 -33.02
N ASN A 595 2.01 8.49 -32.31
CA ASN A 595 2.96 7.39 -32.28
C ASN A 595 3.07 6.66 -33.62
N GLY A 596 4.27 6.25 -34.00
CA GLY A 596 4.56 5.61 -35.27
C GLY A 596 3.98 4.22 -35.47
N TYR A 597 3.79 3.44 -34.41
CA TYR A 597 3.05 2.16 -34.46
C TYR A 597 1.55 2.37 -34.67
N TYR A 598 0.99 3.46 -34.10
CA TYR A 598 -0.44 3.74 -34.13
C TYR A 598 -0.77 5.11 -34.70
N PRO A 599 -0.45 5.37 -35.98
CA PRO A 599 -0.58 6.70 -36.58
C PRO A 599 -2.03 7.22 -36.65
N THR A 600 -3.03 6.32 -36.60
CA THR A 600 -4.46 6.66 -36.64
C THR A 600 -5.16 6.53 -35.29
N ASN A 601 -4.53 5.90 -34.26
CA ASN A 601 -5.18 5.56 -33.00
C ASN A 601 -4.34 5.95 -31.77
N SER A 602 -3.46 6.95 -31.89
CA SER A 602 -2.61 7.39 -30.77
C SER A 602 -2.83 8.85 -30.39
N PHE A 603 -3.09 9.72 -31.36
CA PHE A 603 -3.23 11.15 -31.19
C PHE A 603 -4.68 11.57 -30.95
N GLY A 604 -4.90 12.56 -30.07
CA GLY A 604 -6.21 13.07 -29.72
C GLY A 604 -6.95 12.23 -28.67
N LYS A 605 -8.24 12.50 -28.49
CA LYS A 605 -9.07 11.88 -27.47
C LYS A 605 -9.64 10.55 -27.93
N SER A 606 -9.56 9.55 -27.05
CA SER A 606 -10.30 8.29 -27.21
C SER A 606 -11.79 8.51 -26.99
N ASP A 607 -12.60 7.52 -27.32
CA ASP A 607 -13.96 7.42 -26.82
C ASP A 607 -13.99 7.37 -25.29
N LYS A 608 -15.11 7.80 -24.72
CA LYS A 608 -15.34 7.70 -23.28
C LYS A 608 -15.85 6.31 -22.93
N THR A 609 -15.25 5.71 -21.91
CA THR A 609 -15.71 4.43 -21.35
C THR A 609 -16.31 4.68 -19.99
N THR A 610 -17.55 4.24 -19.77
CA THR A 610 -18.29 4.45 -18.51
C THR A 610 -18.63 3.12 -17.87
N PHE A 611 -18.38 3.03 -16.57
CA PHE A 611 -18.75 1.88 -15.73
C PHE A 611 -19.74 2.35 -14.66
N GLU A 612 -20.88 1.69 -14.59
CA GLU A 612 -21.89 1.91 -13.56
C GLU A 612 -21.87 0.75 -12.56
N ASN A 613 -21.69 1.08 -11.30
CA ASN A 613 -21.46 0.10 -10.25
C ASN A 613 -22.42 0.29 -9.09
N PHE A 614 -22.89 -0.83 -8.53
CA PHE A 614 -23.83 -0.86 -7.42
C PHE A 614 -23.25 -1.68 -6.28
N GLY A 615 -23.54 -1.27 -5.06
CA GLY A 615 -23.14 -1.98 -3.86
C GLY A 615 -24.28 -2.11 -2.87
N PHE A 616 -24.40 -3.29 -2.26
CA PHE A 616 -25.30 -3.57 -1.16
C PHE A 616 -24.54 -4.25 -0.04
N LYS A 617 -24.63 -3.74 1.17
CA LYS A 617 -24.08 -4.39 2.35
C LYS A 617 -24.98 -4.27 3.54
N GLY A 618 -24.86 -5.24 4.44
CA GLY A 618 -25.57 -5.25 5.70
C GLY A 618 -24.80 -6.03 6.74
N GLY A 619 -25.16 -5.79 7.97
CA GLY A 619 -24.58 -6.52 9.08
C GLY A 619 -25.44 -6.48 10.32
N LEU A 620 -25.13 -7.41 11.23
CA LEU A 620 -25.87 -7.64 12.45
C LEU A 620 -24.88 -7.81 13.62
N THR A 621 -25.12 -7.12 14.70
CA THR A 621 -24.45 -7.36 15.99
C THR A 621 -25.46 -7.87 17.00
N TYR A 622 -25.35 -9.13 17.42
CA TYR A 622 -26.14 -9.68 18.50
C TYR A 622 -25.39 -9.57 19.82
N LYS A 623 -25.99 -8.84 20.77
CA LYS A 623 -25.45 -8.57 22.10
C LYS A 623 -25.92 -9.67 23.08
N ILE A 624 -25.16 -10.77 23.19
CA ILE A 624 -25.52 -11.88 24.09
C ILE A 624 -25.57 -11.35 25.52
N THR A 625 -24.51 -10.64 25.90
CA THR A 625 -24.40 -9.95 27.20
C THR A 625 -23.62 -8.63 26.99
N GLY A 626 -23.37 -7.86 28.08
CA GLY A 626 -22.49 -6.69 28.06
C GLY A 626 -21.05 -6.97 27.67
N LYS A 627 -20.63 -8.22 27.65
CA LYS A 627 -19.23 -8.64 27.37
C LYS A 627 -19.11 -9.51 26.11
N HIS A 628 -20.19 -10.09 25.63
CA HIS A 628 -20.21 -11.10 24.56
C HIS A 628 -21.04 -10.61 23.38
N PHE A 629 -20.42 -10.56 22.19
CA PHE A 629 -21.05 -10.08 20.96
C PHE A 629 -20.81 -11.06 19.82
N LEU A 630 -21.82 -11.23 18.98
CA LEU A 630 -21.68 -11.87 17.66
C LEU A 630 -21.91 -10.82 16.61
N ASN A 631 -20.96 -10.67 15.69
CA ASN A 631 -21.06 -9.76 14.54
C ASN A 631 -21.09 -10.56 13.26
N PHE A 632 -21.95 -10.17 12.33
CA PHE A 632 -22.03 -10.70 10.98
C PHE A 632 -22.07 -9.53 10.01
N ASN A 633 -21.28 -9.57 8.96
CA ASN A 633 -21.33 -8.61 7.88
C ASN A 633 -21.30 -9.34 6.55
N ALA A 634 -22.00 -8.80 5.55
CA ALA A 634 -21.95 -9.27 4.18
C ALA A 634 -22.05 -8.10 3.21
N VAL A 635 -21.39 -8.24 2.07
CA VAL A 635 -21.41 -7.27 0.98
C VAL A 635 -21.43 -7.98 -0.37
N HIS A 636 -22.19 -7.41 -1.29
CA HIS A 636 -22.15 -7.71 -2.71
C HIS A 636 -22.10 -6.41 -3.48
N MET A 637 -21.05 -6.24 -4.31
CA MET A 637 -20.86 -5.00 -5.05
C MET A 637 -20.16 -5.26 -6.37
N THR A 638 -20.30 -4.32 -7.29
CA THR A 638 -19.43 -4.21 -8.46
C THR A 638 -18.46 -3.04 -8.28
N LYS A 639 -17.31 -3.10 -8.95
CA LYS A 639 -16.26 -2.09 -8.90
C LYS A 639 -15.68 -1.91 -10.30
N ALA A 640 -15.54 -0.67 -10.77
CA ALA A 640 -14.88 -0.37 -12.03
C ALA A 640 -13.42 -0.84 -12.02
N PRO A 641 -12.89 -1.37 -13.13
CA PRO A 641 -11.47 -1.58 -13.28
C PRO A 641 -10.73 -0.25 -13.13
N SER A 642 -9.47 -0.31 -12.71
CA SER A 642 -8.63 0.89 -12.64
C SER A 642 -8.36 1.46 -14.06
N LEU A 643 -7.99 2.74 -14.14
CA LEU A 643 -7.55 3.33 -15.40
C LEU A 643 -6.42 2.52 -16.06
N ARG A 644 -5.44 2.07 -15.27
CA ARG A 644 -4.32 1.27 -15.72
C ARG A 644 -4.76 -0.05 -16.37
N ASN A 645 -5.72 -0.73 -15.77
CA ASN A 645 -6.21 -2.01 -16.27
C ASN A 645 -7.26 -1.86 -17.37
N THR A 646 -7.78 -0.64 -17.59
CA THR A 646 -8.70 -0.34 -18.69
C THR A 646 -7.96 -0.14 -20.01
N TYR A 647 -6.78 0.52 -19.97
CA TYR A 647 -5.97 0.82 -21.15
C TYR A 647 -4.68 -0.01 -21.11
N PRO A 648 -4.58 -1.10 -21.90
CA PRO A 648 -3.43 -2.04 -21.85
C PRO A 648 -2.10 -1.36 -22.11
N ASN A 649 -2.06 -0.41 -23.06
CA ASN A 649 -0.89 0.38 -23.37
C ASN A 649 -1.22 1.85 -23.65
N ALA A 650 -1.61 2.57 -22.58
CA ALA A 650 -1.92 3.99 -22.67
C ALA A 650 -0.73 4.87 -23.14
N ARG A 651 0.50 4.37 -23.10
CA ARG A 651 1.67 5.09 -23.60
C ARG A 651 1.61 5.29 -25.11
N LEU A 652 1.16 4.29 -25.86
CA LEU A 652 1.25 4.26 -27.31
C LEU A 652 -0.09 4.48 -28.02
N ASN A 653 -1.24 4.02 -27.47
CA ASN A 653 -2.50 4.01 -28.20
C ASN A 653 -3.73 4.27 -27.33
N ASN A 654 -4.89 4.40 -27.99
CA ASN A 654 -6.21 4.64 -27.38
C ASN A 654 -7.00 3.35 -27.10
N ASN A 655 -6.40 2.17 -27.33
CA ASN A 655 -7.10 0.90 -27.18
C ASN A 655 -7.48 0.66 -25.71
N ILE A 656 -8.64 0.10 -25.52
CA ILE A 656 -9.10 -0.46 -24.21
C ILE A 656 -9.06 -1.98 -24.29
N VAL A 657 -9.02 -2.62 -23.14
CA VAL A 657 -9.11 -4.09 -23.06
C VAL A 657 -10.43 -4.55 -23.64
N ASN A 658 -10.39 -5.49 -24.57
CA ASN A 658 -11.59 -6.03 -25.24
C ASN A 658 -12.47 -6.73 -24.20
N GLY A 659 -13.76 -6.36 -24.20
CA GLY A 659 -14.73 -6.98 -23.27
C GLY A 659 -14.51 -6.68 -21.81
N ILE A 660 -13.80 -5.58 -21.49
CA ILE A 660 -13.55 -5.21 -20.08
C ILE A 660 -14.85 -4.93 -19.34
N GLU A 661 -15.02 -5.55 -18.20
CA GLU A 661 -16.18 -5.45 -17.34
C GLU A 661 -15.79 -5.01 -15.93
N SER A 662 -16.78 -4.58 -15.16
CA SER A 662 -16.60 -4.31 -13.73
C SER A 662 -16.37 -5.60 -12.96
N GLU A 663 -15.48 -5.55 -11.97
CA GLU A 663 -15.28 -6.62 -11.01
C GLU A 663 -16.58 -6.90 -10.23
N ILE A 664 -16.86 -8.16 -9.94
CA ILE A 664 -17.95 -8.60 -9.06
C ILE A 664 -17.37 -9.09 -7.75
N ILE A 665 -17.70 -8.42 -6.67
CA ILE A 665 -17.11 -8.65 -5.35
C ILE A 665 -18.20 -9.12 -4.38
N SER A 666 -17.98 -10.26 -3.74
CA SER A 666 -18.82 -10.77 -2.66
C SER A 666 -17.96 -11.11 -1.46
N SER A 667 -18.32 -10.61 -0.29
CA SER A 667 -17.59 -10.92 0.94
C SER A 667 -18.54 -11.05 2.12
N ALA A 668 -18.18 -11.92 3.06
CA ALA A 668 -18.87 -12.08 4.33
C ALA A 668 -17.87 -12.36 5.45
N ASP A 669 -18.16 -11.85 6.64
CA ASP A 669 -17.41 -12.15 7.85
C ASP A 669 -18.36 -12.39 9.05
N ALA A 670 -17.91 -13.26 9.95
CA ALA A 670 -18.57 -13.54 11.21
C ALA A 670 -17.54 -13.46 12.34
N SER A 671 -17.85 -12.70 13.38
CA SER A 671 -16.94 -12.52 14.50
C SER A 671 -17.63 -12.77 15.84
N TYR A 672 -16.93 -13.48 16.74
CA TYR A 672 -17.26 -13.49 18.14
C TYR A 672 -16.30 -12.56 18.87
N VAL A 673 -16.85 -11.62 19.67
CA VAL A 673 -16.10 -10.63 20.41
C VAL A 673 -16.40 -10.76 21.89
N PHE A 674 -15.35 -10.92 22.68
CA PHE A 674 -15.39 -10.84 24.15
C PHE A 674 -14.66 -9.60 24.63
N ARG A 675 -15.31 -8.77 25.44
CA ARG A 675 -14.75 -7.56 26.03
C ARG A 675 -14.95 -7.58 27.54
N GLY A 676 -13.90 -7.87 28.27
CA GLY A 676 -13.88 -7.79 29.74
C GLY A 676 -12.76 -6.85 30.20
N PRO A 677 -12.74 -6.47 31.48
CA PRO A 677 -11.72 -5.56 32.04
C PRO A 677 -10.30 -6.11 31.96
N LYS A 678 -10.16 -7.43 32.11
CA LYS A 678 -8.85 -8.11 32.06
C LYS A 678 -8.60 -8.85 30.75
N ILE A 679 -9.64 -9.31 30.09
CA ILE A 679 -9.53 -10.12 28.89
C ILE A 679 -10.32 -9.45 27.76
N LYS A 680 -9.68 -9.32 26.61
CA LYS A 680 -10.33 -9.00 25.34
C LYS A 680 -9.98 -10.09 24.35
N ALA A 681 -10.98 -10.58 23.61
CA ALA A 681 -10.77 -11.59 22.58
C ALA A 681 -11.67 -11.32 21.39
N LYS A 682 -11.18 -11.64 20.22
CA LYS A 682 -11.96 -11.63 18.97
C LYS A 682 -11.53 -12.79 18.11
N VAL A 683 -12.51 -13.57 17.65
CA VAL A 683 -12.32 -14.59 16.61
C VAL A 683 -13.17 -14.17 15.43
N THR A 684 -12.60 -14.15 14.25
CA THR A 684 -13.30 -13.79 13.00
C THR A 684 -13.06 -14.89 11.97
N ALA A 685 -14.12 -15.39 11.34
CA ALA A 685 -14.04 -16.15 10.11
C ALA A 685 -14.49 -15.26 8.96
N TYR A 686 -13.84 -15.36 7.80
CA TYR A 686 -14.16 -14.55 6.63
C TYR A 686 -14.06 -15.33 5.33
N PHE A 687 -14.82 -14.86 4.36
CA PHE A 687 -14.83 -15.32 2.99
C PHE A 687 -14.94 -14.12 2.06
N SER A 688 -14.12 -14.10 0.98
CA SER A 688 -14.23 -13.10 -0.08
C SER A 688 -14.03 -13.78 -1.44
N LYS A 689 -14.81 -13.36 -2.42
CA LYS A 689 -14.70 -13.78 -3.81
C LYS A 689 -14.77 -12.56 -4.71
N ILE A 690 -13.79 -12.46 -5.61
CA ILE A 690 -13.70 -11.44 -6.65
C ILE A 690 -13.74 -12.17 -7.98
N LYS A 691 -14.50 -11.65 -8.93
CA LYS A 691 -14.61 -12.16 -10.31
C LYS A 691 -14.40 -11.02 -11.30
N ASN A 692 -14.09 -11.36 -12.54
CA ASN A 692 -13.89 -10.44 -13.65
C ASN A 692 -12.78 -9.41 -13.40
N ALA A 693 -11.79 -9.72 -12.54
CA ALA A 693 -10.65 -8.83 -12.38
C ALA A 693 -9.77 -8.88 -13.62
N THR A 694 -9.18 -7.74 -13.97
CA THR A 694 -8.25 -7.58 -15.09
C THR A 694 -6.93 -7.05 -14.55
N GLU A 695 -5.82 -7.67 -14.96
CA GLU A 695 -4.47 -7.25 -14.59
C GLU A 695 -3.64 -7.06 -15.85
N THR A 696 -2.86 -5.98 -15.93
CA THR A 696 -1.98 -5.68 -17.08
C THR A 696 -0.55 -5.62 -16.63
N SER A 697 0.34 -6.29 -17.38
CA SER A 697 1.78 -6.35 -17.14
C SER A 697 2.59 -6.10 -18.41
N PHE A 698 3.87 -5.70 -18.24
CA PHE A 698 4.78 -5.44 -19.33
C PHE A 698 6.10 -6.17 -19.09
N TYR A 699 6.61 -6.83 -20.12
CA TYR A 699 7.92 -7.47 -20.08
C TYR A 699 8.47 -7.66 -21.49
N TYR A 700 9.77 -7.91 -21.59
CA TYR A 700 10.39 -8.33 -22.83
C TYR A 700 10.24 -9.84 -22.98
N ALA A 701 9.64 -10.28 -24.07
CA ALA A 701 9.41 -11.68 -24.36
C ALA A 701 10.40 -12.16 -25.44
N ASP A 702 10.97 -13.33 -25.22
CA ASP A 702 11.82 -14.02 -26.20
C ASP A 702 11.10 -15.30 -26.64
N GLY A 703 10.90 -15.47 -27.97
CA GLY A 703 10.44 -16.73 -28.56
C GLY A 703 9.03 -17.19 -28.18
N ILE A 704 8.12 -16.27 -27.81
CA ILE A 704 6.71 -16.59 -27.54
C ILE A 704 5.82 -16.50 -28.78
N PHE A 705 6.28 -15.83 -29.83
CA PHE A 705 5.60 -15.76 -31.10
C PHE A 705 6.31 -16.68 -32.11
N GLY A 706 5.55 -17.43 -32.92
CA GLY A 706 6.11 -18.19 -34.03
C GLY A 706 6.78 -17.26 -35.05
N ASN A 707 7.79 -17.75 -35.72
CA ASN A 707 8.46 -17.05 -36.80
C ASN A 707 7.52 -17.08 -38.03
N ASP A 708 6.59 -16.13 -38.13
CA ASP A 708 5.60 -16.07 -39.26
C ASP A 708 6.24 -15.67 -40.56
N ASP A 709 7.40 -15.00 -40.54
CA ASP A 709 8.19 -14.61 -41.68
C ASP A 709 9.63 -15.10 -41.54
N ALA A 710 10.02 -16.03 -42.41
CA ALA A 710 11.38 -16.60 -42.40
C ALA A 710 12.47 -15.55 -42.72
N THR A 711 12.09 -14.32 -43.08
CA THR A 711 13.01 -13.22 -43.42
C THR A 711 13.21 -12.22 -42.28
N ASP A 712 12.34 -12.21 -41.25
CA ASP A 712 12.43 -11.33 -40.08
C ASP A 712 12.78 -12.12 -38.80
N THR A 713 14.03 -12.05 -38.40
CA THR A 713 14.54 -12.69 -37.16
C THR A 713 14.10 -11.97 -35.88
N ASN A 714 13.44 -10.79 -35.96
CA ASN A 714 13.00 -9.99 -34.82
C ASN A 714 11.53 -10.24 -34.42
N ASP A 715 10.75 -10.95 -35.25
CA ASP A 715 9.32 -11.17 -34.98
C ASP A 715 9.02 -11.99 -33.73
N SER A 716 9.98 -12.82 -33.25
CA SER A 716 9.79 -13.66 -32.06
C SER A 716 10.13 -12.96 -30.73
N ASN A 717 10.77 -11.78 -30.80
CA ASN A 717 11.28 -11.09 -29.61
C ASN A 717 10.72 -9.66 -29.56
N ALA A 718 9.97 -9.34 -28.53
CA ALA A 718 9.36 -8.00 -28.43
C ALA A 718 9.15 -7.59 -26.97
N PHE A 719 9.07 -6.29 -26.72
CA PHE A 719 8.48 -5.75 -25.52
C PHE A 719 6.96 -5.81 -25.65
N VAL A 720 6.32 -6.55 -24.74
CA VAL A 720 4.89 -6.87 -24.85
C VAL A 720 4.11 -6.39 -23.64
N SER A 721 2.81 -6.15 -23.87
CA SER A 721 1.82 -5.96 -22.83
C SER A 721 1.02 -7.25 -22.67
N GLU A 722 1.11 -7.88 -21.48
CA GLU A 722 0.25 -9.01 -21.08
C GLU A 722 -0.98 -8.48 -20.36
N THR A 723 -2.16 -8.84 -20.83
CA THR A 723 -3.42 -8.56 -20.16
C THR A 723 -4.10 -9.87 -19.80
N VAL A 724 -4.31 -10.08 -18.52
CA VAL A 724 -5.02 -11.24 -17.99
C VAL A 724 -6.43 -10.81 -17.63
N THR A 725 -7.43 -11.40 -18.27
CA THR A 725 -8.86 -11.06 -18.08
C THR A 725 -9.64 -12.18 -17.45
N ASP A 726 -10.81 -11.89 -16.88
CA ASP A 726 -11.65 -12.83 -16.15
C ASP A 726 -10.92 -13.53 -14.99
N ILE A 727 -10.10 -12.79 -14.26
CA ILE A 727 -9.44 -13.35 -13.08
C ILE A 727 -10.47 -13.49 -11.95
N SER A 728 -10.59 -14.70 -11.41
CA SER A 728 -11.37 -14.96 -10.20
C SER A 728 -10.46 -15.32 -9.04
N LYS A 729 -10.64 -14.63 -7.90
CA LYS A 729 -9.90 -14.84 -6.66
C LYS A 729 -10.85 -15.28 -5.55
N LYS A 730 -10.40 -16.22 -4.71
CA LYS A 730 -11.14 -16.70 -3.53
C LYS A 730 -10.25 -16.70 -2.32
N ASN A 731 -10.69 -15.99 -1.28
CA ASN A 731 -9.97 -15.81 -0.04
C ASN A 731 -10.86 -16.25 1.12
N ILE A 732 -10.39 -17.23 1.90
CA ILE A 732 -11.08 -17.76 3.08
C ILE A 732 -10.09 -17.87 4.23
N GLY A 733 -10.54 -17.57 5.44
CA GLY A 733 -9.66 -17.69 6.59
C GLY A 733 -10.31 -17.35 7.91
N ALA A 734 -9.48 -17.41 8.94
CA ALA A 734 -9.84 -17.06 10.31
C ALA A 734 -8.75 -16.22 10.98
N GLU A 735 -9.17 -15.33 11.86
CA GLU A 735 -8.31 -14.43 12.64
C GLU A 735 -8.67 -14.55 14.12
N LEU A 736 -7.66 -14.59 14.98
CA LEU A 736 -7.79 -14.56 16.45
C LEU A 736 -6.98 -13.40 16.99
N GLY A 737 -7.59 -12.54 17.79
CA GLY A 737 -6.89 -11.56 18.63
C GLY A 737 -7.25 -11.81 20.10
N PHE A 738 -6.23 -11.81 20.96
CA PHE A 738 -6.39 -12.04 22.38
C PHE A 738 -5.47 -11.13 23.18
N GLU A 739 -6.02 -10.44 24.16
CA GLU A 739 -5.30 -9.60 25.13
C GLU A 739 -5.71 -10.02 26.53
N TYR A 740 -4.72 -10.26 27.41
CA TYR A 740 -4.94 -10.61 28.79
C TYR A 740 -4.08 -9.75 29.72
N GLN A 741 -4.72 -8.93 30.53
CA GLN A 741 -4.09 -8.18 31.62
C GLN A 741 -3.95 -9.11 32.83
N ILE A 742 -2.80 -9.76 32.97
CA ILE A 742 -2.52 -10.72 34.08
C ILE A 742 -2.54 -9.97 35.39
N THR A 743 -1.73 -8.92 35.51
CA THR A 743 -1.67 -7.99 36.63
C THR A 743 -1.89 -6.56 36.15
N SER A 744 -1.90 -5.57 37.01
CA SER A 744 -1.93 -4.15 36.61
C SER A 744 -0.72 -3.74 35.75
N THR A 745 0.37 -4.51 35.82
CA THR A 745 1.64 -4.21 35.17
C THR A 745 1.99 -5.16 34.04
N ILE A 746 1.46 -6.38 33.98
CA ILE A 746 1.81 -7.40 32.99
C ILE A 746 0.62 -7.67 32.06
N LYS A 747 0.87 -7.56 30.75
CA LYS A 747 -0.10 -7.84 29.69
C LYS A 747 0.47 -8.87 28.72
N LEU A 748 -0.37 -9.84 28.35
CA LEU A 748 -0.14 -10.76 27.23
C LEU A 748 -0.97 -10.35 26.03
N THR A 749 -0.40 -10.50 24.83
CA THR A 749 -1.09 -10.31 23.56
C THR A 749 -0.81 -11.50 22.64
N THR A 750 -1.84 -11.96 21.96
CA THR A 750 -1.70 -12.99 20.94
C THR A 750 -2.53 -12.62 19.73
N ALA A 751 -1.97 -12.79 18.55
CA ALA A 751 -2.69 -12.72 17.29
C ALA A 751 -2.40 -13.99 16.48
N ALA A 752 -3.41 -14.49 15.77
CA ALA A 752 -3.26 -15.58 14.83
C ALA A 752 -4.11 -15.28 13.60
N ALA A 753 -3.55 -15.50 12.41
CA ALA A 753 -4.24 -15.45 11.15
C ALA A 753 -3.91 -16.73 10.38
N TYR A 754 -4.94 -17.40 9.91
CA TYR A 754 -4.83 -18.54 9.03
C TYR A 754 -5.73 -18.32 7.83
N GLY A 755 -5.17 -18.31 6.63
CA GLY A 755 -5.89 -18.05 5.42
C GLY A 755 -5.52 -19.01 4.29
N GLN A 756 -6.41 -19.09 3.31
CA GLN A 756 -6.18 -19.74 2.04
C GLN A 756 -6.65 -18.80 0.93
N TYR A 757 -5.69 -18.27 0.18
CA TYR A 757 -5.91 -17.28 -0.87
C TYR A 757 -5.51 -17.88 -2.19
N THR A 758 -6.47 -18.10 -3.09
CA THR A 758 -6.26 -18.83 -4.34
C THR A 758 -6.89 -18.13 -5.53
N TYR A 759 -6.37 -18.42 -6.70
CA TYR A 759 -7.14 -18.21 -7.93
C TYR A 759 -8.25 -19.27 -7.99
N ASP A 760 -9.47 -18.85 -8.41
CA ASP A 760 -10.67 -19.71 -8.39
C ASP A 760 -11.10 -20.18 -9.80
N ASN A 761 -10.42 -19.68 -10.85
CA ASN A 761 -10.62 -20.11 -12.24
C ASN A 761 -9.31 -20.13 -13.03
N ASN A 762 -9.42 -20.42 -14.30
CA ASN A 762 -8.37 -20.33 -15.31
C ASN A 762 -8.67 -19.09 -16.17
N PRO A 763 -7.98 -17.95 -15.96
CA PRO A 763 -8.22 -16.70 -16.69
C PRO A 763 -7.67 -16.76 -18.11
N THR A 764 -8.09 -15.82 -18.96
CA THR A 764 -7.60 -15.67 -20.34
C THR A 764 -6.40 -14.75 -20.38
N VAL A 765 -5.37 -15.13 -21.14
CA VAL A 765 -4.14 -14.35 -21.35
C VAL A 765 -4.12 -13.79 -22.75
N LEU A 766 -4.06 -12.46 -22.83
CA LEU A 766 -3.96 -11.69 -24.07
C LEU A 766 -2.60 -11.00 -24.11
N ILE A 767 -1.88 -11.14 -25.20
CA ILE A 767 -0.58 -10.49 -25.39
C ILE A 767 -0.70 -9.47 -26.53
N THR A 768 -0.35 -8.22 -26.28
CA THR A 768 -0.25 -7.18 -27.29
C THR A 768 1.22 -7.01 -27.65
N ASN A 769 1.54 -7.20 -28.94
CA ASN A 769 2.85 -6.88 -29.51
C ASN A 769 2.71 -5.65 -30.42
N ASP A 770 3.15 -4.49 -29.92
CA ASP A 770 3.01 -3.21 -30.63
C ASP A 770 3.78 -3.20 -31.98
N ALA A 771 4.88 -3.96 -32.12
CA ALA A 771 5.63 -4.06 -33.36
C ALA A 771 4.83 -4.68 -34.53
N ARG A 772 3.76 -5.44 -34.22
CA ARG A 772 2.83 -6.03 -35.19
C ARG A 772 1.66 -5.12 -35.54
N ALA A 773 1.64 -3.89 -35.04
CA ALA A 773 0.61 -2.92 -35.40
C ALA A 773 0.76 -2.48 -36.86
N THR A 774 -0.35 -2.44 -37.60
CA THR A 774 -0.44 -1.94 -38.99
C THR A 774 -1.61 -0.98 -39.10
N LEU A 775 -1.70 -0.30 -40.24
CA LEU A 775 -2.85 0.58 -40.55
C LEU A 775 -4.19 -0.19 -40.55
N ASP A 776 -4.14 -1.45 -40.97
CA ASP A 776 -5.32 -2.33 -41.03
C ASP A 776 -5.56 -3.07 -39.69
N ASN A 777 -4.52 -3.24 -38.87
CA ASN A 777 -4.60 -3.85 -37.55
C ASN A 777 -4.03 -2.91 -36.47
N THR A 778 -4.87 -2.04 -35.94
CA THR A 778 -4.51 -1.09 -34.87
C THR A 778 -4.66 -1.68 -33.48
N ASN A 779 -4.95 -2.98 -33.35
CA ASN A 779 -5.04 -3.69 -32.06
C ASN A 779 -4.41 -5.08 -32.18
N PRO A 780 -3.06 -5.17 -32.23
CA PRO A 780 -2.32 -6.41 -32.48
C PRO A 780 -2.29 -7.31 -31.23
N VAL A 781 -3.46 -7.78 -30.82
CA VAL A 781 -3.64 -8.67 -29.67
C VAL A 781 -3.64 -10.12 -30.14
N THR A 782 -2.81 -10.94 -29.52
CA THR A 782 -2.82 -12.40 -29.66
C THR A 782 -3.46 -13.03 -28.42
N ASP A 783 -4.46 -13.88 -28.64
CA ASP A 783 -5.09 -14.66 -27.57
C ASP A 783 -4.29 -15.96 -27.35
N PHE A 784 -3.63 -16.05 -26.20
CA PHE A 784 -2.89 -17.25 -25.77
C PHE A 784 -3.77 -18.26 -25.05
N GLY A 785 -5.08 -18.05 -25.01
CA GLY A 785 -6.05 -18.92 -24.38
C GLY A 785 -6.03 -18.83 -22.85
N THR A 786 -6.49 -19.88 -22.20
CA THR A 786 -6.62 -19.91 -20.74
C THR A 786 -5.31 -20.30 -20.05
N ALA A 787 -4.93 -19.55 -19.02
CA ALA A 787 -3.85 -19.95 -18.12
C ALA A 787 -4.38 -20.89 -17.03
N THR A 788 -3.72 -22.02 -16.83
CA THR A 788 -4.07 -22.99 -15.79
C THR A 788 -3.65 -22.48 -14.41
N MET A 789 -4.45 -21.55 -13.84
CA MET A 789 -4.17 -20.87 -12.58
C MET A 789 -5.03 -21.32 -11.40
N LYS A 790 -6.12 -22.04 -11.66
CA LYS A 790 -7.05 -22.48 -10.60
C LYS A 790 -6.33 -23.25 -9.51
N ASN A 791 -6.55 -22.83 -8.24
CA ASN A 791 -5.94 -23.35 -7.02
C ASN A 791 -4.47 -22.95 -6.76
N TYR A 792 -3.79 -22.25 -7.67
CA TYR A 792 -2.53 -21.59 -7.32
C TYR A 792 -2.76 -20.56 -6.21
N ARG A 793 -1.75 -20.36 -5.38
CA ARG A 793 -1.81 -19.41 -4.27
C ARG A 793 -1.54 -17.99 -4.75
N GLN A 794 -2.28 -17.04 -4.20
CA GLN A 794 -1.95 -15.62 -4.39
C GLN A 794 -0.67 -15.30 -3.62
N ALA A 795 0.24 -14.60 -4.26
CA ALA A 795 1.53 -14.22 -3.72
C ALA A 795 1.48 -12.94 -2.88
N GLY A 796 2.62 -12.57 -2.30
CA GLY A 796 2.86 -11.28 -1.66
C GLY A 796 2.46 -11.20 -0.20
N MET A 797 2.15 -12.34 0.46
CA MET A 797 1.92 -12.37 1.90
C MET A 797 1.96 -13.79 2.45
N PRO A 798 2.34 -13.97 3.73
CA PRO A 798 2.15 -15.23 4.43
C PRO A 798 0.65 -15.50 4.64
N GLN A 799 0.23 -16.73 4.33
CA GLN A 799 -1.14 -17.19 4.55
C GLN A 799 -1.35 -17.71 5.99
N GLN A 800 -0.26 -17.87 6.74
CA GLN A 800 -0.26 -18.16 8.17
C GLN A 800 0.62 -17.14 8.89
N ALA A 801 0.08 -16.50 9.92
CA ALA A 801 0.79 -15.52 10.72
C ALA A 801 0.36 -15.61 12.18
N TYR A 802 1.34 -15.79 13.06
CA TYR A 802 1.12 -15.92 14.50
C TYR A 802 2.02 -14.94 15.26
N SER A 803 1.48 -14.25 16.24
CA SER A 803 2.21 -13.35 17.13
C SER A 803 1.90 -13.67 18.58
N PHE A 804 2.93 -13.71 19.40
CA PHE A 804 2.80 -13.79 20.85
C PHE A 804 3.68 -12.73 21.49
N GLY A 805 3.09 -11.91 22.36
CA GLY A 805 3.76 -10.79 23.00
C GLY A 805 3.51 -10.72 24.49
N VAL A 806 4.51 -10.24 25.21
CA VAL A 806 4.47 -9.92 26.65
C VAL A 806 4.92 -8.48 26.83
N GLU A 807 4.17 -7.70 27.56
CA GLU A 807 4.51 -6.32 27.92
C GLU A 807 4.45 -6.18 29.45
N TYR A 808 5.53 -5.64 30.02
CA TYR A 808 5.57 -5.15 31.39
C TYR A 808 5.53 -3.63 31.38
N ARG A 809 4.67 -3.06 32.18
CA ARG A 809 4.51 -1.61 32.34
C ARG A 809 4.58 -1.23 33.82
N ASP A 810 5.59 -0.45 34.17
CA ASP A 810 5.86 -0.02 35.53
C ASP A 810 5.05 1.24 35.88
N PRO A 811 4.56 1.38 37.13
CA PRO A 811 3.92 2.60 37.64
C PRO A 811 4.79 3.87 37.49
N ASN A 812 6.12 3.73 37.46
CA ASN A 812 7.07 4.84 37.28
C ASN A 812 7.31 5.20 35.81
N PHE A 813 6.33 4.89 34.94
CA PHE A 813 6.32 5.30 33.53
C PHE A 813 7.44 4.73 32.64
N TRP A 814 7.93 3.52 32.92
CA TRP A 814 8.74 2.78 31.98
C TRP A 814 8.03 1.48 31.57
N ASN A 815 8.34 1.01 30.39
CA ASN A 815 7.80 -0.24 29.88
C ASN A 815 8.87 -1.01 29.10
N ILE A 816 8.72 -2.32 29.10
CA ILE A 816 9.46 -3.25 28.24
C ILE A 816 8.51 -4.30 27.74
N GLY A 817 8.68 -4.70 26.50
CA GLY A 817 7.92 -5.77 25.89
C GLY A 817 8.76 -6.56 24.91
N ALA A 818 8.35 -7.79 24.68
CA ALA A 818 8.90 -8.63 23.64
C ALA A 818 7.76 -9.32 22.90
N ASN A 819 7.93 -9.53 21.60
CA ASN A 819 7.03 -10.36 20.80
C ASN A 819 7.80 -11.25 19.85
N ILE A 820 7.27 -12.43 19.63
CA ILE A 820 7.72 -13.34 18.59
C ILE A 820 6.62 -13.49 17.53
N ASN A 821 7.02 -13.37 16.26
CA ASN A 821 6.15 -13.54 15.12
C ASN A 821 6.61 -14.74 14.31
N TYR A 822 5.69 -15.66 14.02
CA TYR A 822 5.91 -16.79 13.13
C TYR A 822 5.05 -16.60 11.88
N LEU A 823 5.68 -16.64 10.70
CA LEU A 823 5.07 -16.37 9.41
C LEU A 823 5.36 -17.55 8.47
N ALA A 824 4.34 -18.08 7.82
CA ALA A 824 4.48 -19.24 6.94
C ALA A 824 3.51 -19.19 5.76
N ASP A 825 3.68 -20.10 4.80
CA ASP A 825 2.86 -20.24 3.61
C ASP A 825 2.84 -18.94 2.76
N ASN A 826 4.04 -18.39 2.53
CA ASN A 826 4.25 -17.35 1.55
C ASN A 826 4.73 -17.97 0.23
N TYR A 827 4.26 -17.45 -0.91
CA TYR A 827 4.47 -18.05 -2.21
C TYR A 827 5.03 -17.03 -3.20
N LEU A 828 5.80 -17.55 -4.16
CA LEU A 828 6.28 -16.80 -5.32
C LEU A 828 5.10 -16.40 -6.22
N ASP A 829 5.16 -15.20 -6.82
CA ASP A 829 4.18 -14.80 -7.82
C ASP A 829 4.41 -15.52 -9.14
N ILE A 830 3.34 -16.05 -9.70
CA ILE A 830 3.39 -16.91 -10.90
C ILE A 830 3.23 -16.08 -12.18
N SER A 831 3.90 -16.50 -13.24
CA SER A 831 3.73 -15.93 -14.58
C SER A 831 2.54 -16.59 -15.29
N PRO A 832 1.47 -15.83 -15.64
CA PRO A 832 0.30 -16.40 -16.32
C PRO A 832 0.61 -17.01 -17.69
N ILE A 833 1.46 -16.39 -18.49
CA ILE A 833 1.82 -16.88 -19.82
C ILE A 833 2.43 -18.29 -19.77
N MET A 834 3.22 -18.60 -18.74
CA MET A 834 3.81 -19.92 -18.54
C MET A 834 2.77 -21.01 -18.25
N ARG A 835 1.56 -20.65 -17.85
CA ARG A 835 0.45 -21.58 -17.54
C ARG A 835 -0.54 -21.72 -18.70
N THR A 836 -0.27 -21.13 -19.86
CA THR A 836 -1.03 -21.33 -21.10
C THR A 836 -0.49 -22.54 -21.88
N SER A 837 -1.23 -22.95 -22.90
CA SER A 837 -0.76 -24.03 -23.82
C SER A 837 0.52 -23.64 -24.56
N ASN A 838 0.81 -22.36 -24.72
CA ASN A 838 2.02 -21.86 -25.38
C ASN A 838 3.31 -22.32 -24.66
N PHE A 839 3.27 -22.61 -23.38
CA PHE A 839 4.40 -23.18 -22.64
C PHE A 839 4.98 -24.44 -23.27
N PHE A 840 4.12 -25.26 -23.90
CA PHE A 840 4.50 -26.53 -24.53
C PHE A 840 4.87 -26.40 -26.01
N ILE A 841 4.62 -25.23 -26.64
CA ILE A 841 4.81 -25.02 -28.07
C ILE A 841 6.25 -24.58 -28.34
N ASN A 842 6.89 -25.25 -29.31
CA ASN A 842 8.15 -24.81 -29.88
C ASN A 842 7.86 -23.61 -30.83
N PRO A 843 8.33 -22.41 -30.53
CA PRO A 843 8.02 -21.23 -31.35
C PRO A 843 8.60 -21.35 -32.79
N ALA A 844 9.67 -22.10 -33.01
CA ALA A 844 10.26 -22.31 -34.34
C ALA A 844 9.41 -23.20 -35.27
N THR A 845 8.55 -24.07 -34.72
CA THR A 845 7.77 -25.02 -35.51
C THR A 845 6.27 -24.88 -35.38
N GLY A 846 5.79 -24.15 -34.34
CA GLY A 846 4.38 -24.04 -34.01
C GLY A 846 3.76 -25.32 -33.41
N PHE A 847 4.52 -26.38 -33.20
CA PHE A 847 4.07 -27.64 -32.61
C PHE A 847 4.63 -27.85 -31.21
N ASN A 848 4.01 -28.73 -30.42
CA ASN A 848 4.52 -29.05 -29.10
C ASN A 848 5.95 -29.62 -29.18
N PHE A 849 6.76 -29.29 -28.20
CA PHE A 849 8.06 -29.96 -28.03
C PHE A 849 7.86 -31.46 -27.93
N PRO A 850 8.60 -32.30 -28.71
CA PRO A 850 8.41 -33.74 -28.72
C PRO A 850 8.61 -34.39 -27.34
N GLU A 851 9.43 -33.79 -26.49
CA GLU A 851 9.74 -34.24 -25.14
C GLU A 851 8.76 -33.74 -24.08
N ALA A 852 7.85 -32.88 -24.45
CA ALA A 852 6.93 -32.24 -23.50
C ALA A 852 5.81 -33.21 -23.07
N THR A 853 5.65 -33.37 -21.76
CA THR A 853 4.50 -34.05 -21.15
C THR A 853 3.80 -33.15 -20.15
N ILE A 854 2.49 -33.35 -19.99
CA ILE A 854 1.68 -32.56 -19.03
C ILE A 854 2.18 -32.81 -17.60
N GLU A 855 2.55 -34.03 -17.26
CA GLU A 855 3.06 -34.41 -15.94
C GLU A 855 4.34 -33.64 -15.62
N ARG A 856 5.31 -33.65 -16.56
CA ARG A 856 6.56 -32.92 -16.37
C ARG A 856 6.34 -31.40 -16.33
N GLY A 857 5.42 -30.88 -17.15
CA GLY A 857 5.03 -29.47 -17.10
C GLY A 857 4.49 -29.07 -15.73
N ARG A 858 3.65 -29.89 -15.11
CA ARG A 858 3.14 -29.63 -13.74
C ARG A 858 4.24 -29.64 -12.68
N GLU A 859 5.26 -30.45 -12.81
CA GLU A 859 6.41 -30.45 -11.91
C GLU A 859 7.22 -29.17 -12.06
N LEU A 860 7.53 -28.76 -13.30
CA LEU A 860 8.30 -27.58 -13.62
C LEU A 860 7.59 -26.29 -13.18
N LEU A 861 6.26 -26.22 -13.35
CA LEU A 861 5.44 -25.07 -13.01
C LEU A 861 4.89 -25.12 -11.56
N LYS A 862 5.42 -26.01 -10.72
CA LYS A 862 5.05 -26.02 -9.29
C LYS A 862 5.44 -24.71 -8.64
N GLN A 863 4.46 -24.04 -8.05
CA GLN A 863 4.69 -22.76 -7.38
C GLN A 863 5.66 -22.91 -6.20
N GLU A 864 6.67 -22.06 -6.15
CA GLU A 864 7.63 -22.02 -5.04
C GLU A 864 6.93 -21.51 -3.78
N LYS A 865 7.19 -22.21 -2.68
CA LYS A 865 6.77 -21.84 -1.34
C LYS A 865 8.00 -21.46 -0.53
N PHE A 866 7.99 -20.26 0.07
CA PHE A 866 9.12 -19.81 0.86
C PHE A 866 9.15 -20.49 2.23
N ASP A 867 10.34 -20.55 2.81
CA ASP A 867 10.56 -21.10 4.14
C ASP A 867 9.82 -20.29 5.22
N PRO A 868 9.33 -20.92 6.28
CA PRO A 868 8.71 -20.23 7.40
C PRO A 868 9.74 -19.41 8.17
N ILE A 869 9.27 -18.28 8.74
CA ILE A 869 10.11 -17.26 9.35
C ILE A 869 9.70 -17.05 10.80
N SER A 870 10.68 -16.91 11.69
CA SER A 870 10.46 -16.53 13.09
C SER A 870 11.21 -15.23 13.40
N LEU A 871 10.50 -14.18 13.81
CA LEU A 871 11.06 -12.87 14.10
C LEU A 871 10.83 -12.51 15.57
N LEU A 872 11.90 -12.30 16.32
CA LEU A 872 11.86 -11.84 17.71
C LEU A 872 12.12 -10.33 17.76
N ASN A 873 11.22 -9.58 18.44
CA ASN A 873 11.33 -8.14 18.60
C ASN A 873 11.25 -7.76 20.07
N ILE A 874 11.96 -6.70 20.44
CA ILE A 874 11.93 -6.11 21.78
C ILE A 874 11.61 -4.62 21.63
N ILE A 875 10.76 -4.12 22.53
CA ILE A 875 10.38 -2.71 22.63
C ILE A 875 10.56 -2.24 24.08
N GLY A 876 10.84 -0.97 24.25
CA GLY A 876 10.91 -0.39 25.58
C GLY A 876 10.85 1.13 25.55
N GLY A 877 10.51 1.72 26.70
CA GLY A 877 10.43 3.15 26.81
C GLY A 877 10.37 3.66 28.24
N LYS A 878 10.68 4.93 28.37
CA LYS A 878 10.62 5.66 29.64
C LYS A 878 10.12 7.06 29.40
N SER A 879 9.36 7.60 30.31
CA SER A 879 9.03 9.01 30.32
C SER A 879 9.24 9.65 31.69
N TRP A 880 9.57 10.91 31.66
CA TRP A 880 9.82 11.75 32.82
C TRP A 880 8.91 12.97 32.77
N ARG A 881 8.38 13.35 33.90
CA ARG A 881 7.66 14.61 34.08
C ARG A 881 8.55 15.60 34.78
N ILE A 882 8.86 16.71 34.13
CA ILE A 882 9.76 17.75 34.60
C ILE A 882 9.06 19.10 34.42
N ASP A 883 8.74 19.79 35.50
CA ASP A 883 8.13 21.14 35.48
C ASP A 883 6.91 21.24 34.55
N GLY A 884 6.00 20.28 34.64
CA GLY A 884 4.77 20.24 33.81
C GLY A 884 4.99 19.75 32.38
N LYS A 885 6.23 19.61 31.92
CA LYS A 885 6.61 19.06 30.61
C LYS A 885 6.82 17.56 30.68
N THR A 886 6.67 16.88 29.57
CA THR A 886 6.95 15.45 29.50
C THR A 886 8.07 15.18 28.50
N LEU A 887 9.21 14.71 29.00
CA LEU A 887 10.26 14.13 28.20
C LEU A 887 10.01 12.63 28.09
N GLY A 888 10.04 12.06 26.88
CA GLY A 888 9.85 10.63 26.66
C GLY A 888 10.89 10.06 25.73
N PHE A 889 11.22 8.80 25.97
CA PHE A 889 12.11 7.98 25.16
C PHE A 889 11.38 6.67 24.85
N PHE A 890 11.53 6.22 23.60
CA PHE A 890 11.03 4.93 23.12
C PHE A 890 12.05 4.30 22.21
N ALA A 891 12.30 3.01 22.33
CA ALA A 891 13.18 2.26 21.46
C ALA A 891 12.57 0.89 21.12
N SER A 892 12.88 0.40 19.93
CA SER A 892 12.63 -0.98 19.52
C SER A 892 13.81 -1.57 18.78
N ILE A 893 13.98 -2.86 18.91
CA ILE A 893 14.89 -3.67 18.09
C ILE A 893 14.02 -4.77 17.49
N ASN A 894 13.96 -4.81 16.17
CA ASN A 894 13.21 -5.81 15.43
C ASN A 894 14.15 -6.83 14.81
N ASN A 895 13.67 -8.07 14.65
CA ASN A 895 14.46 -9.18 14.14
C ASN A 895 15.81 -9.30 14.85
N ILE A 896 15.80 -9.44 16.17
CA ILE A 896 17.03 -9.48 17.00
C ILE A 896 17.97 -10.59 16.57
N LEU A 897 17.40 -11.72 16.09
CA LEU A 897 18.16 -12.87 15.63
C LEU A 897 18.81 -12.66 14.26
N ASP A 898 18.55 -11.54 13.61
CA ASP A 898 19.09 -11.17 12.29
C ASP A 898 18.77 -12.21 11.20
N VAL A 899 17.56 -12.75 11.23
CA VAL A 899 17.12 -13.75 10.25
C VAL A 899 16.96 -13.09 8.89
N SER A 900 17.62 -13.63 7.86
CA SER A 900 17.37 -13.29 6.46
C SER A 900 16.17 -14.06 5.93
N TYR A 901 15.33 -13.41 5.14
CA TYR A 901 14.12 -14.04 4.61
C TYR A 901 13.59 -13.35 3.36
N LYS A 902 12.96 -14.16 2.49
CA LYS A 902 12.25 -13.66 1.30
C LYS A 902 10.85 -13.17 1.70
N THR A 903 10.51 -11.96 1.28
CA THR A 903 9.20 -11.35 1.53
C THR A 903 8.24 -11.55 0.37
N GLY A 904 8.74 -11.72 -0.84
CA GLY A 904 8.03 -11.93 -2.07
C GLY A 904 9.01 -12.16 -3.21
N GLY A 905 8.48 -12.21 -4.40
CA GLY A 905 9.23 -12.37 -5.63
C GLY A 905 8.30 -12.76 -6.77
N PHE A 906 8.83 -12.87 -7.96
CA PHE A 906 8.07 -13.20 -9.16
C PHE A 906 8.87 -14.06 -10.12
N GLU A 907 8.17 -14.93 -10.86
CA GLU A 907 8.75 -15.66 -12.01
C GLU A 907 9.01 -14.69 -13.15
N GLN A 908 10.12 -14.86 -13.86
CA GLN A 908 10.38 -14.06 -15.04
C GLN A 908 9.67 -14.68 -16.26
N ALA A 909 8.82 -13.90 -16.94
CA ALA A 909 8.08 -14.35 -18.12
C ALA A 909 8.93 -14.41 -19.39
N ARG A 910 10.15 -13.86 -19.36
CA ARG A 910 11.07 -13.91 -20.48
C ARG A 910 11.47 -15.35 -20.78
N ASN A 911 11.41 -15.79 -22.02
CA ASN A 911 11.74 -17.12 -22.49
C ASN A 911 11.08 -18.26 -21.67
N ALA A 912 9.76 -18.17 -21.55
CA ALA A 912 8.95 -19.03 -20.68
C ALA A 912 8.43 -20.26 -21.44
N ASN A 913 9.28 -21.21 -21.84
CA ASN A 913 8.87 -22.44 -22.51
C ASN A 913 9.33 -23.72 -21.80
N PHE A 914 8.64 -24.81 -22.11
CA PHE A 914 8.88 -26.12 -21.50
C PHE A 914 10.32 -26.59 -21.63
N ARG A 915 10.89 -26.51 -22.83
CA ARG A 915 12.22 -27.04 -23.11
C ARG A 915 13.28 -26.41 -22.24
N GLN A 916 13.25 -25.10 -22.13
CA GLN A 916 14.21 -24.36 -21.32
C GLN A 916 14.10 -24.72 -19.84
N LEU A 917 12.89 -24.63 -19.27
CA LEU A 917 12.70 -24.96 -17.85
C LEU A 917 13.07 -26.41 -17.54
N ASN A 918 12.74 -27.34 -18.46
CA ASN A 918 13.06 -28.75 -18.29
C ASN A 918 14.59 -29.01 -18.34
N GLN A 919 15.29 -28.31 -19.17
CA GLN A 919 16.74 -28.41 -19.28
C GLN A 919 17.44 -27.78 -18.10
N ASP A 920 17.04 -26.60 -17.67
CA ASP A 920 17.51 -25.94 -16.45
C ASP A 920 17.32 -26.82 -15.20
N ALA A 921 16.17 -27.47 -15.08
CA ALA A 921 15.88 -28.39 -13.99
C ALA A 921 16.66 -29.73 -14.08
N SER A 922 17.03 -30.13 -15.29
CA SER A 922 17.76 -31.39 -15.53
C SER A 922 19.29 -31.24 -15.40
N SER A 923 19.78 -30.01 -15.64
CA SER A 923 21.22 -29.70 -15.56
C SER A 923 21.69 -29.46 -14.12
N ALA A 924 20.92 -29.87 -13.14
CA ALA A 924 21.17 -29.59 -11.71
C ALA A 924 22.54 -30.00 -11.17
N THR A 925 23.31 -30.83 -11.90
CA THR A 925 24.73 -31.12 -11.59
C THR A 925 25.49 -31.61 -12.83
N PRO A 926 25.86 -30.76 -13.78
CA PRO A 926 26.85 -31.21 -14.77
C PRO A 926 28.18 -31.43 -14.07
N ALA A 927 28.92 -32.45 -14.53
CA ALA A 927 30.27 -32.71 -14.04
C ALA A 927 31.16 -31.50 -14.36
N ILE A 928 31.53 -30.74 -13.34
CA ILE A 928 32.49 -29.64 -13.49
C ILE A 928 33.82 -30.24 -13.90
N PRO A 929 34.43 -29.80 -15.03
CA PRO A 929 35.73 -30.28 -15.45
C PRO A 929 36.75 -30.16 -14.31
N ALA A 930 37.59 -31.19 -14.12
CA ALA A 930 38.58 -31.25 -13.05
C ALA A 930 39.60 -30.09 -13.07
N THR A 931 39.69 -29.36 -14.18
CA THR A 931 40.53 -28.17 -14.35
C THR A 931 39.91 -26.91 -13.77
N ILE A 932 38.62 -26.91 -13.40
CA ILE A 932 37.90 -25.80 -12.83
C ILE A 932 37.55 -26.17 -11.39
N THR A 933 38.02 -25.37 -10.43
CA THR A 933 37.65 -25.60 -9.03
C THR A 933 36.17 -25.32 -8.83
N SER A 934 35.45 -26.17 -8.11
CA SER A 934 34.00 -26.01 -7.84
C SER A 934 33.65 -24.64 -7.16
N ALA A 935 34.65 -24.01 -6.53
CA ALA A 935 34.47 -22.64 -5.95
C ALA A 935 34.46 -21.52 -7.00
N ALA A 936 34.93 -21.80 -8.24
CA ALA A 936 34.99 -20.81 -9.31
C ALA A 936 33.66 -20.65 -10.08
N VAL A 937 32.76 -21.63 -9.99
CA VAL A 937 31.46 -21.61 -10.66
C VAL A 937 30.39 -21.83 -9.59
N PRO A 938 29.42 -20.90 -9.46
CA PRO A 938 28.29 -21.08 -8.52
C PRO A 938 27.49 -22.32 -8.93
N ALA A 939 26.66 -22.81 -8.01
CA ALA A 939 25.66 -23.85 -8.32
C ALA A 939 24.84 -23.43 -9.53
N ASN A 940 24.40 -24.39 -10.34
CA ASN A 940 23.63 -24.12 -11.54
C ASN A 940 22.35 -23.32 -11.23
N TYR A 941 22.35 -22.10 -11.67
CA TYR A 941 21.19 -21.23 -11.65
C TYR A 941 20.64 -21.08 -13.08
N PRO A 942 19.31 -21.07 -13.26
CA PRO A 942 18.72 -20.72 -14.55
C PRO A 942 19.05 -19.27 -14.94
N ALA A 943 19.23 -18.98 -16.23
CA ALA A 943 19.51 -17.62 -16.71
C ALA A 943 18.37 -16.64 -16.38
N PHE A 944 17.12 -17.13 -16.38
CA PHE A 944 15.94 -16.37 -16.00
C PHE A 944 15.27 -16.92 -14.74
N ALA A 945 16.10 -17.18 -13.71
CA ALA A 945 15.61 -17.56 -12.40
C ALA A 945 14.65 -16.50 -11.82
N PRO A 946 13.73 -16.91 -10.94
CA PRO A 946 12.88 -15.97 -10.22
C PRO A 946 13.68 -14.87 -9.53
N LYS A 947 13.08 -13.68 -9.42
CA LYS A 947 13.64 -12.57 -8.66
C LYS A 947 12.88 -12.39 -7.35
N TYR A 948 13.60 -12.08 -6.27
CA TYR A 948 13.08 -12.04 -4.92
C TYR A 948 13.30 -10.69 -4.28
N PHE A 949 12.40 -10.36 -3.34
CA PHE A 949 12.56 -9.27 -2.39
C PHE A 949 12.89 -9.84 -1.01
N TYR A 950 13.86 -9.25 -0.34
CA TYR A 950 14.29 -9.65 0.99
C TYR A 950 13.71 -8.74 2.07
N GLY A 951 13.43 -9.30 3.23
CA GLY A 951 13.03 -8.56 4.41
C GLY A 951 14.20 -7.83 5.08
N TYR A 952 13.87 -7.01 6.05
CA TYR A 952 14.92 -6.41 6.88
C TYR A 952 15.49 -7.45 7.83
N GLY A 953 16.81 -7.55 7.92
CA GLY A 953 17.49 -8.19 9.03
C GLY A 953 17.27 -7.41 10.32
N ARG A 954 18.26 -7.36 11.21
CA ARG A 954 18.13 -6.63 12.45
C ARG A 954 18.01 -5.13 12.21
N THR A 955 16.90 -4.56 12.72
CA THR A 955 16.65 -3.12 12.65
C THR A 955 16.40 -2.55 14.04
N TYR A 956 16.70 -1.26 14.18
CA TYR A 956 16.37 -0.51 15.38
C TYR A 956 15.58 0.75 15.06
N PHE A 957 14.82 1.21 16.05
CA PHE A 957 14.15 2.50 16.02
C PHE A 957 14.27 3.12 17.42
N VAL A 958 14.69 4.39 17.46
CA VAL A 958 14.78 5.17 18.70
C VAL A 958 14.05 6.48 18.49
N ASN A 959 13.21 6.87 19.44
CA ASN A 959 12.47 8.13 19.40
C ASN A 959 12.59 8.86 20.74
N LEU A 960 13.01 10.10 20.70
CA LEU A 960 13.01 11.02 21.84
C LEU A 960 11.99 12.12 21.55
N TYR A 961 11.15 12.46 22.54
CA TYR A 961 10.14 13.50 22.37
C TYR A 961 9.98 14.36 23.64
N LEU A 962 9.63 15.61 23.42
CA LEU A 962 9.31 16.58 24.45
C LEU A 962 7.91 17.15 24.16
N ASN A 963 6.99 17.03 25.15
CA ASN A 963 5.68 17.67 25.12
C ASN A 963 5.65 18.81 26.16
N PHE A 964 5.14 19.96 25.77
CA PHE A 964 5.08 21.15 26.63
C PHE A 964 3.90 22.05 26.27
#